data_42598835d383e8ed3a04bee6f1ac30b7
#
_entry.id   42598835d383e8ed3a04bee6f1ac30b7
#
_cell.length_a   1.000
_cell.length_b   1.000
_cell.length_c   1.000
_cell.angle_alpha   90.00
_cell.angle_beta   90.00
_cell.angle_gamma   90.00
#
_symmetry.space_group_name_H-M   'P 1'
#
loop_
_entity.id
_entity.type
_entity.pdbx_description
1 polymer ?
#
loop_
_entity_poly.entity_id
_entity_poly.type
_entity_poly.pdbx_seq_one_letter_code
_entity_poly.pdbx_strand_id
1 'polypeptide(L)'
;MQIKAAVFGLSFCVASAAVVVARQTQQTNPFANDAVAVASGRDLFAQICQSCHGPGAQGSDRGPALATTALRQGNADADLFRSIRSGVPGTQMAGFPALSEQDIWRLVTYLRTLQATQASPASPSPATGDPNAGESLFFGDAGCASCHEVNARGGVVGPDLSAAGLFSSETLRLRIVDPNSPAAQTGRGSRGAVPRTVVVKTADGREIKGVRRNEDTFSLQMTDLSGQLHLLDKRSLASVTIDEKSLHPPDYKTRLSESDLTNLVAYLLTQKGRDSTKTAKAPPVPGGVTYERLLKSKAEPHNWLMYWGDYQGTHYSPLSSITPANVGQLRPAWSAPVPGDTVSESMPLVVDGVMYATSGGSPRTVTAIDARTGRQIWRFVRPQKIRNPGETDVVNRGVAIFGHRLFVGTNDAALLCIDARTGLLLWEVQVADTMEGFNITSPPLIVKDKIIVGHAGGEYAIRGFLDAYDVMGKHLWRFYTIPAPGEFGNETWKGDSWKTGGGGTWLTGTYDPELNTLYWPIGNPAAMTDRSVRGDGDNLFTDSVVALDPDTGQHKWHYQFTPNDGHDWDSTEDMVLVDRMWRGRQRKLLLHGDRNGHFYVLDRTTGEFLAGTPFIHQTWNSGFDAKGRPRPIPGSNSSAEGSFLVYPTPGGATNFGAPSYSAMTGLFYLEYSEAGTVYISAPQVPQKGREYLGQGPARPLSRGPNDPAPNAGIKALDPETGKTVWDFKLFQGSLANGVLATAGGILFASSRDGNVIALDAKTGKYLWHYQTSGNHAASPISYAINGRQYIALTAGNVLYSFTLPQ
;
A
#
# COMPACT_ATOMS: atom_id res chain seq x y z
N MET A 1 -56.49 -0.50 -58.54
CA MET A 1 -57.10 0.42 -57.57
C MET A 1 -55.98 1.25 -56.98
N GLN A 2 -55.98 2.56 -57.21
CA GLN A 2 -54.92 3.49 -57.03
C GLN A 2 -54.70 3.79 -55.52
N ILE A 3 -53.44 3.87 -55.07
CA ILE A 3 -53.08 4.57 -53.84
C ILE A 3 -51.98 5.55 -54.18
N LYS A 4 -52.25 6.79 -53.79
CA LYS A 4 -51.45 7.99 -54.05
C LYS A 4 -50.19 8.05 -53.25
N ALA A 5 -49.11 8.46 -53.90
CA ALA A 5 -47.86 8.87 -53.26
C ALA A 5 -48.00 10.29 -52.60
N ALA A 6 -47.56 10.44 -51.38
CA ALA A 6 -47.35 11.71 -50.74
C ALA A 6 -45.83 11.93 -50.52
N VAL A 7 -45.32 12.91 -51.21
CA VAL A 7 -43.96 13.43 -51.09
C VAL A 7 -43.93 14.37 -49.88
N PHE A 8 -43.08 14.11 -48.86
CA PHE A 8 -42.76 15.05 -47.84
C PHE A 8 -41.30 15.50 -48.03
N GLY A 9 -41.16 16.78 -48.27
CA GLY A 9 -39.87 17.41 -48.45
C GLY A 9 -39.07 17.50 -47.11
N LEU A 10 -37.79 17.10 -47.12
CA LEU A 10 -36.84 17.35 -46.08
C LEU A 10 -36.28 18.79 -46.20
N SER A 11 -36.66 19.66 -45.27
CA SER A 11 -35.97 20.92 -45.04
C SER A 11 -34.73 20.66 -44.15
N PHE A 12 -33.56 20.88 -44.72
CA PHE A 12 -32.32 20.90 -43.98
C PHE A 12 -32.23 22.19 -43.13
N CYS A 13 -32.45 22.07 -41.82
CA CYS A 13 -32.05 23.10 -40.89
C CYS A 13 -30.58 22.88 -40.48
N VAL A 14 -29.69 23.70 -40.99
CA VAL A 14 -28.31 23.84 -40.48
C VAL A 14 -28.40 24.52 -39.11
N ALA A 15 -28.31 23.76 -38.04
CA ALA A 15 -28.13 24.30 -36.70
C ALA A 15 -26.65 24.64 -36.50
N SER A 16 -26.33 25.90 -36.55
CA SER A 16 -25.02 26.44 -36.15
C SER A 16 -24.87 26.19 -34.62
N ALA A 17 -24.04 25.25 -34.24
CA ALA A 17 -23.61 25.08 -32.86
C ALA A 17 -22.73 26.24 -32.44
N ALA A 18 -23.32 27.24 -31.82
CA ALA A 18 -22.59 28.27 -31.08
C ALA A 18 -21.95 27.63 -29.87
N VAL A 19 -20.64 27.44 -29.90
CA VAL A 19 -19.84 27.09 -28.71
C VAL A 19 -19.95 28.28 -27.77
N VAL A 20 -20.82 28.13 -26.75
CA VAL A 20 -20.86 29.05 -25.63
C VAL A 20 -19.62 28.73 -24.77
N VAL A 21 -18.53 29.44 -25.01
CA VAL A 21 -17.44 29.56 -24.06
C VAL A 21 -18.00 30.30 -22.86
N ALA A 22 -18.36 29.53 -21.80
CA ALA A 22 -18.70 30.14 -20.53
C ALA A 22 -17.47 30.92 -20.03
N ARG A 23 -17.47 32.22 -20.26
CA ARG A 23 -16.59 33.11 -19.52
C ARG A 23 -16.93 32.93 -18.06
N GLN A 24 -16.00 32.33 -17.29
CA GLN A 24 -16.02 32.43 -15.85
C GLN A 24 -15.96 33.90 -15.51
N THR A 25 -17.11 34.48 -15.15
CA THR A 25 -17.17 35.81 -14.55
C THR A 25 -16.35 35.71 -13.26
N GLN A 26 -15.25 36.45 -13.23
CA GLN A 26 -14.45 36.60 -12.02
C GLN A 26 -15.38 37.17 -10.95
N GLN A 27 -15.73 36.33 -9.97
CA GLN A 27 -16.56 36.77 -8.83
C GLN A 27 -15.78 37.79 -8.03
N THR A 28 -16.18 39.05 -8.15
CA THR A 28 -15.59 40.18 -7.40
C THR A 28 -16.30 40.32 -6.08
N ASN A 29 -15.56 40.58 -4.99
CA ASN A 29 -16.11 40.80 -3.67
C ASN A 29 -16.96 42.10 -3.65
N PRO A 30 -18.28 42.00 -3.44
CA PRO A 30 -19.18 43.21 -3.46
C PRO A 30 -19.01 44.11 -2.23
N PHE A 31 -18.30 43.64 -1.19
CA PHE A 31 -18.08 44.35 0.06
C PHE A 31 -16.63 44.77 0.27
N ALA A 32 -15.83 44.83 -0.76
CA ALA A 32 -14.44 45.26 -0.67
C ALA A 32 -14.34 46.65 -0.01
N ASN A 33 -13.56 46.76 1.10
CA ASN A 33 -13.39 47.96 1.90
C ASN A 33 -14.64 48.48 2.66
N ASP A 34 -15.68 47.71 2.78
CA ASP A 34 -16.88 48.06 3.59
C ASP A 34 -16.64 47.77 5.08
N ALA A 35 -16.63 48.82 5.91
CA ALA A 35 -16.38 48.73 7.35
C ALA A 35 -17.45 47.95 8.09
N VAL A 36 -18.71 48.00 7.65
CA VAL A 36 -19.81 47.24 8.22
C VAL A 36 -19.67 45.76 7.91
N ALA A 37 -19.28 45.47 6.70
CA ALA A 37 -18.99 44.09 6.29
C ALA A 37 -17.77 43.50 7.03
N VAL A 38 -16.74 44.29 7.31
CA VAL A 38 -15.60 43.89 8.16
C VAL A 38 -16.04 43.54 9.56
N ALA A 39 -16.87 44.37 10.19
CA ALA A 39 -17.38 44.08 11.56
C ALA A 39 -18.24 42.82 11.61
N SER A 40 -19.17 42.69 10.65
CA SER A 40 -20.02 41.48 10.55
C SER A 40 -19.21 40.23 10.23
N GLY A 41 -18.21 40.34 9.35
CA GLY A 41 -17.29 39.23 9.01
C GLY A 41 -16.44 38.80 10.19
N ARG A 42 -15.98 39.76 11.04
CA ARG A 42 -15.26 39.45 12.28
C ARG A 42 -16.12 38.64 13.24
N ASP A 43 -17.37 39.07 13.42
CA ASP A 43 -18.28 38.41 14.35
C ASP A 43 -18.66 37.00 13.87
N LEU A 44 -18.90 36.81 12.58
CA LEU A 44 -19.08 35.52 11.96
C LEU A 44 -17.84 34.63 12.11
N PHE A 45 -16.64 35.20 11.90
CA PHE A 45 -15.40 34.50 12.06
C PHE A 45 -15.20 34.00 13.49
N ALA A 46 -15.50 34.83 14.48
CA ALA A 46 -15.40 34.46 15.90
C ALA A 46 -16.34 33.30 16.26
N GLN A 47 -17.54 33.27 15.67
CA GLN A 47 -18.55 32.25 15.94
C GLN A 47 -18.24 30.91 15.25
N ILE A 48 -17.76 30.93 14.03
CA ILE A 48 -17.72 29.74 13.15
C ILE A 48 -16.28 29.28 12.89
N CYS A 49 -15.33 30.19 12.65
CA CYS A 49 -14.02 29.87 12.11
C CYS A 49 -12.90 29.84 13.16
N GLN A 50 -13.06 30.64 14.23
CA GLN A 50 -12.02 30.86 15.24
C GLN A 50 -11.62 29.59 15.99
N SER A 51 -12.56 28.66 16.22
CA SER A 51 -12.29 27.38 16.89
C SER A 51 -11.22 26.53 16.17
N CYS A 52 -11.11 26.68 14.85
CA CYS A 52 -10.12 26.00 14.04
C CYS A 52 -8.98 26.93 13.62
N HIS A 53 -9.26 28.21 13.28
CA HIS A 53 -8.27 29.13 12.73
C HIS A 53 -7.66 30.11 13.75
N GLY A 54 -8.03 29.97 15.01
CA GLY A 54 -7.51 30.77 16.13
C GLY A 54 -8.04 32.22 16.15
N PRO A 55 -7.89 32.93 17.29
CA PRO A 55 -8.28 34.33 17.42
C PRO A 55 -7.54 35.19 16.38
N GLY A 56 -8.22 36.12 15.72
CA GLY A 56 -7.64 36.96 14.69
C GLY A 56 -7.07 36.21 13.50
N ALA A 57 -7.56 35.01 13.26
CA ALA A 57 -7.12 34.15 12.15
C ALA A 57 -5.60 33.83 12.16
N GLN A 58 -4.99 33.82 13.34
CA GLN A 58 -3.54 33.52 13.53
C GLN A 58 -3.23 32.05 13.42
N GLY A 59 -4.26 31.19 13.37
CA GLY A 59 -4.17 29.75 13.33
C GLY A 59 -4.19 29.09 14.69
N SER A 60 -4.40 27.75 14.70
CA SER A 60 -4.36 26.90 15.88
C SER A 60 -3.78 25.52 15.53
N ASP A 61 -3.86 24.59 16.46
CA ASP A 61 -3.57 23.15 16.24
C ASP A 61 -4.54 22.47 15.26
N ARG A 62 -5.70 23.07 15.00
CA ARG A 62 -6.77 22.52 14.14
C ARG A 62 -6.82 23.11 12.73
N GLY A 63 -6.39 24.33 12.55
CA GLY A 63 -6.51 25.01 11.25
C GLY A 63 -5.43 26.05 10.95
N PRO A 64 -5.13 26.31 9.64
CA PRO A 64 -4.09 27.22 9.23
C PRO A 64 -4.38 28.68 9.55
N ALA A 65 -3.32 29.54 9.72
CA ALA A 65 -3.46 31.00 9.75
C ALA A 65 -4.04 31.48 8.43
N LEU A 66 -5.05 32.28 8.49
CA LEU A 66 -5.68 32.91 7.35
C LEU A 66 -5.31 34.40 7.25
N ALA A 67 -4.81 34.98 8.33
CA ALA A 67 -4.21 36.31 8.32
C ALA A 67 -2.83 36.32 7.65
N THR A 68 -2.72 35.79 6.42
CA THR A 68 -1.49 35.67 5.64
C THR A 68 -1.78 35.86 4.16
N THR A 69 -0.83 36.42 3.42
CA THR A 69 -0.94 36.61 1.96
C THR A 69 -0.57 35.37 1.13
N ALA A 70 -0.08 34.29 1.76
CA ALA A 70 0.30 33.03 1.09
C ALA A 70 -0.63 31.89 1.50
N LEU A 71 -1.83 31.83 0.96
CA LEU A 71 -2.77 30.74 1.18
C LEU A 71 -2.57 29.62 0.14
N ARG A 72 -2.63 28.37 0.59
CA ARG A 72 -2.38 27.18 -0.26
C ARG A 72 -3.38 27.00 -1.39
N GLN A 73 -4.62 27.49 -1.23
CA GLN A 73 -5.71 27.30 -2.18
C GLN A 73 -5.90 28.49 -3.14
N GLY A 74 -4.94 29.39 -3.18
CA GLY A 74 -5.01 30.62 -3.95
C GLY A 74 -5.35 31.85 -3.09
N ASN A 75 -4.99 33.04 -3.61
CA ASN A 75 -5.09 34.30 -2.87
C ASN A 75 -6.11 35.27 -3.44
N ALA A 76 -6.84 34.93 -4.50
CA ALA A 76 -7.92 35.74 -5.00
C ALA A 76 -9.15 35.68 -4.07
N ASP A 77 -9.97 36.71 -4.05
CA ASP A 77 -11.21 36.73 -3.28
C ASP A 77 -12.13 35.54 -3.62
N ALA A 78 -12.19 35.19 -4.91
CA ALA A 78 -12.91 34.02 -5.41
C ALA A 78 -12.37 32.68 -4.87
N ASP A 79 -11.07 32.59 -4.59
CA ASP A 79 -10.46 31.39 -4.03
C ASP A 79 -10.83 31.22 -2.55
N LEU A 80 -10.83 32.31 -1.78
CA LEU A 80 -11.30 32.34 -0.40
C LEU A 80 -12.79 32.01 -0.33
N PHE A 81 -13.60 32.63 -1.18
CA PHE A 81 -15.03 32.35 -1.27
C PHE A 81 -15.30 30.87 -1.51
N ARG A 82 -14.63 30.28 -2.52
CA ARG A 82 -14.75 28.86 -2.88
C ARG A 82 -14.32 27.95 -1.73
N SER A 83 -13.19 28.26 -1.09
CA SER A 83 -12.68 27.47 0.04
C SER A 83 -13.62 27.50 1.27
N ILE A 84 -14.29 28.62 1.53
CA ILE A 84 -15.30 28.72 2.58
C ILE A 84 -16.57 27.96 2.16
N ARG A 85 -17.08 28.18 0.94
CA ARG A 85 -18.32 27.56 0.45
C ARG A 85 -18.25 26.05 0.38
N SER A 86 -17.17 25.53 -0.21
CA SER A 86 -17.06 24.10 -0.58
C SER A 86 -16.13 23.30 0.33
N GLY A 87 -15.41 23.97 1.23
CA GLY A 87 -14.34 23.34 1.99
C GLY A 87 -13.06 23.17 1.16
N VAL A 88 -12.08 22.49 1.77
CA VAL A 88 -10.80 22.17 1.13
C VAL A 88 -10.66 20.64 1.10
N PRO A 89 -10.82 20.02 -0.08
CA PRO A 89 -10.74 18.57 -0.21
C PRO A 89 -9.44 18.00 0.37
N GLY A 90 -9.53 16.89 1.08
CA GLY A 90 -8.39 16.23 1.71
C GLY A 90 -7.90 16.89 3.01
N THR A 91 -8.66 17.82 3.57
CA THR A 91 -8.36 18.47 4.86
C THR A 91 -9.56 18.40 5.81
N GLN A 92 -9.35 18.83 7.07
CA GLN A 92 -10.45 19.00 8.05
C GLN A 92 -11.29 20.27 7.82
N MET A 93 -10.99 21.09 6.81
CA MET A 93 -11.75 22.27 6.46
C MET A 93 -13.04 21.86 5.73
N ALA A 94 -14.12 21.68 6.47
CA ALA A 94 -15.44 21.43 5.90
C ALA A 94 -15.96 22.66 5.14
N GLY A 95 -16.80 22.43 4.13
CA GLY A 95 -17.55 23.52 3.48
C GLY A 95 -18.70 24.03 4.36
N PHE A 96 -19.07 25.29 4.14
CA PHE A 96 -20.18 25.95 4.83
C PHE A 96 -21.30 26.32 3.83
N PRO A 97 -21.99 25.34 3.22
CA PRO A 97 -23.03 25.62 2.20
C PRO A 97 -24.26 26.33 2.76
N ALA A 98 -24.46 26.27 4.08
CA ALA A 98 -25.55 26.96 4.76
C ALA A 98 -25.33 28.47 4.95
N LEU A 99 -24.09 28.97 4.81
CA LEU A 99 -23.84 30.40 4.84
C LEU A 99 -24.36 31.07 3.56
N SER A 100 -24.99 32.25 3.71
CA SER A 100 -25.36 33.04 2.54
C SER A 100 -24.12 33.55 1.79
N GLU A 101 -24.25 33.80 0.49
CA GLU A 101 -23.13 34.37 -0.28
C GLU A 101 -22.65 35.71 0.31
N GLN A 102 -23.56 36.50 0.83
CA GLN A 102 -23.23 37.77 1.48
C GLN A 102 -22.38 37.54 2.74
N ASP A 103 -22.69 36.53 3.56
CA ASP A 103 -21.93 36.21 4.75
C ASP A 103 -20.52 35.67 4.41
N ILE A 104 -20.42 34.88 3.37
CA ILE A 104 -19.10 34.42 2.87
C ILE A 104 -18.28 35.62 2.41
N TRP A 105 -18.86 36.56 1.66
CA TRP A 105 -18.15 37.76 1.21
C TRP A 105 -17.76 38.69 2.40
N ARG A 106 -18.59 38.81 3.44
CA ARG A 106 -18.22 39.52 4.68
C ARG A 106 -17.01 38.85 5.36
N LEU A 107 -17.00 37.52 5.43
CA LEU A 107 -15.85 36.78 5.95
C LEU A 107 -14.58 37.05 5.11
N VAL A 108 -14.68 37.02 3.78
CA VAL A 108 -13.57 37.34 2.88
C VAL A 108 -13.09 38.77 3.12
N THR A 109 -13.99 39.73 3.25
CA THR A 109 -13.66 41.14 3.53
C THR A 109 -12.89 41.30 4.84
N TYR A 110 -13.37 40.65 5.92
CA TYR A 110 -12.66 40.64 7.20
C TYR A 110 -11.26 40.01 7.09
N LEU A 111 -11.13 38.86 6.43
CA LEU A 111 -9.82 38.21 6.24
C LEU A 111 -8.87 39.12 5.48
N ARG A 112 -9.34 39.91 4.49
CA ARG A 112 -8.53 40.91 3.77
C ARG A 112 -8.01 42.02 4.66
N THR A 113 -8.80 42.52 5.62
CA THR A 113 -8.30 43.51 6.56
C THR A 113 -7.20 42.95 7.45
N LEU A 114 -7.31 41.70 7.90
CA LEU A 114 -6.24 41.05 8.66
C LEU A 114 -4.97 40.84 7.84
N GLN A 115 -5.12 40.57 6.55
CA GLN A 115 -3.99 40.44 5.61
C GLN A 115 -3.35 41.79 5.28
N ALA A 116 -4.15 42.84 5.13
CA ALA A 116 -3.68 44.19 4.85
C ALA A 116 -2.93 44.83 6.02
N THR A 117 -3.39 44.62 7.26
CA THR A 117 -2.66 45.09 8.47
C THR A 117 -1.32 44.37 8.67
N GLN A 118 -1.07 43.31 7.94
CA GLN A 118 0.21 42.60 7.93
C GLN A 118 1.03 42.84 6.63
N ALA A 119 0.47 43.58 5.66
CA ALA A 119 1.13 43.96 4.45
C ALA A 119 1.87 45.29 4.64
N SER A 120 2.85 45.32 5.55
CA SER A 120 4.01 46.19 5.46
C SER A 120 5.20 45.46 6.10
N PRO A 121 5.91 44.69 5.28
CA PRO A 121 7.34 44.96 5.17
C PRO A 121 7.65 45.40 3.74
N ALA A 122 8.59 46.33 3.63
CA ALA A 122 9.27 46.65 2.38
C ALA A 122 9.51 45.41 1.56
N SER A 123 9.30 45.47 0.24
CA SER A 123 9.78 44.45 -0.70
C SER A 123 11.14 43.96 -0.23
N PRO A 124 11.33 42.60 -0.07
CA PRO A 124 12.63 42.10 0.34
C PRO A 124 13.65 42.70 -0.67
N SER A 125 14.64 43.41 -0.16
CA SER A 125 15.83 43.73 -0.95
C SER A 125 16.29 42.44 -1.59
N PRO A 126 16.58 42.40 -2.89
CA PRO A 126 17.06 41.18 -3.52
C PRO A 126 18.24 40.68 -2.71
N ALA A 127 18.23 39.41 -2.32
CA ALA A 127 19.35 38.79 -1.63
C ALA A 127 20.58 38.99 -2.53
N THR A 128 21.58 39.75 -2.07
CA THR A 128 22.78 40.06 -2.83
C THR A 128 23.75 38.87 -2.92
N GLY A 129 23.39 37.71 -2.30
CA GLY A 129 24.21 36.51 -2.28
C GLY A 129 24.04 35.63 -3.50
N ASP A 130 25.02 34.74 -3.71
CA ASP A 130 25.00 33.68 -4.73
C ASP A 130 24.28 32.41 -4.17
N PRO A 131 23.09 32.03 -4.75
CA PRO A 131 22.37 30.84 -4.31
C PRO A 131 23.14 29.51 -4.55
N ASN A 132 24.00 29.44 -5.58
CA ASN A 132 24.78 28.23 -5.89
C ASN A 132 25.92 28.05 -4.85
N ALA A 133 26.59 29.14 -4.47
CA ALA A 133 27.55 29.11 -3.37
C ALA A 133 26.84 28.75 -2.06
N GLY A 134 25.63 29.27 -1.82
CA GLY A 134 24.79 28.93 -0.67
C GLY A 134 24.38 27.46 -0.64
N GLU A 135 24.02 26.85 -1.77
CA GLU A 135 23.74 25.41 -1.88
C GLU A 135 24.97 24.57 -1.53
N SER A 136 26.13 24.94 -2.08
CA SER A 136 27.40 24.26 -1.80
C SER A 136 27.75 24.32 -0.31
N LEU A 137 27.58 25.46 0.34
CA LEU A 137 27.76 25.62 1.80
C LEU A 137 26.76 24.77 2.58
N PHE A 138 25.49 24.77 2.19
CA PHE A 138 24.42 24.03 2.90
C PHE A 138 24.70 22.54 2.95
N PHE A 139 25.10 21.93 1.83
CA PHE A 139 25.41 20.50 1.72
C PHE A 139 26.86 20.15 2.05
N GLY A 140 27.74 21.14 2.23
CA GLY A 140 29.15 21.01 2.52
C GLY A 140 29.55 21.62 3.88
N ASP A 141 30.47 22.56 3.86
CA ASP A 141 31.21 23.03 5.02
C ASP A 141 30.38 23.68 6.14
N ALA A 142 29.22 24.26 5.80
CA ALA A 142 28.32 24.77 6.84
C ALA A 142 27.63 23.66 7.62
N GLY A 143 27.57 22.42 7.09
CA GLY A 143 27.05 21.23 7.77
C GLY A 143 25.53 21.24 8.01
N CYS A 144 24.77 22.12 7.33
CA CYS A 144 23.32 22.26 7.55
C CYS A 144 22.58 20.97 7.18
N ALA A 145 23.03 20.31 6.10
CA ALA A 145 22.45 19.08 5.59
C ALA A 145 22.63 17.86 6.50
N SER A 146 23.48 17.93 7.54
CA SER A 146 23.57 16.86 8.54
C SER A 146 22.28 16.72 9.37
N CYS A 147 21.56 17.83 9.56
CA CYS A 147 20.33 17.89 10.33
C CYS A 147 19.10 18.18 9.48
N HIS A 148 19.22 19.03 8.47
CA HIS A 148 18.10 19.51 7.66
C HIS A 148 18.07 18.89 6.27
N GLU A 149 16.86 18.56 5.78
CA GLU A 149 16.67 18.19 4.39
C GLU A 149 16.12 19.36 3.56
N VAL A 150 16.50 19.37 2.27
CA VAL A 150 15.91 20.18 1.20
C VAL A 150 15.63 19.25 0.02
N ASN A 151 14.38 19.16 -0.43
CA ASN A 151 13.97 18.28 -1.53
C ASN A 151 14.45 16.82 -1.36
N ALA A 152 14.25 16.26 -0.17
CA ALA A 152 14.64 14.90 0.23
C ALA A 152 16.16 14.64 0.24
N ARG A 153 17.01 15.67 0.21
CA ARG A 153 18.45 15.58 0.40
C ARG A 153 18.79 16.12 1.78
N GLY A 154 19.52 15.37 2.59
CA GLY A 154 19.98 15.79 3.92
C GLY A 154 19.37 15.00 5.06
N GLY A 155 19.60 15.48 6.30
CA GLY A 155 19.18 14.85 7.54
C GLY A 155 17.75 15.19 7.94
N VAL A 156 17.16 14.31 8.77
CA VAL A 156 15.77 14.44 9.23
C VAL A 156 15.66 14.87 10.69
N VAL A 157 16.77 15.24 11.34
CA VAL A 157 16.78 15.69 12.72
C VAL A 157 16.15 17.08 12.86
N GLY A 158 16.55 18.01 11.99
CA GLY A 158 15.98 19.34 11.88
C GLY A 158 14.70 19.39 11.04
N PRO A 159 14.00 20.53 11.00
CA PRO A 159 12.89 20.76 10.09
C PRO A 159 13.31 20.63 8.61
N ASP A 160 12.37 20.17 7.76
CA ASP A 160 12.49 20.28 6.31
C ASP A 160 12.51 21.75 5.87
N LEU A 161 13.55 22.13 5.14
CA LEU A 161 13.77 23.49 4.65
C LEU A 161 13.38 23.71 3.18
N SER A 162 12.73 22.73 2.53
CA SER A 162 12.26 22.84 1.14
C SER A 162 11.31 24.02 0.91
N ALA A 163 10.71 24.57 1.96
CA ALA A 163 9.85 25.74 1.91
C ALA A 163 10.43 26.95 2.71
N ALA A 164 11.72 26.96 2.97
CA ALA A 164 12.37 28.00 3.77
C ALA A 164 12.22 29.40 3.15
N GLY A 165 12.19 29.49 1.84
CA GLY A 165 12.02 30.75 1.12
C GLY A 165 10.66 31.41 1.25
N LEU A 166 9.73 30.83 2.03
CA LEU A 166 8.49 31.47 2.46
C LEU A 166 8.73 32.42 3.65
N PHE A 167 9.89 32.36 4.31
CA PHE A 167 10.30 33.31 5.34
C PHE A 167 11.06 34.52 4.74
N SER A 168 11.13 35.63 5.47
CA SER A 168 11.95 36.77 5.07
C SER A 168 13.45 36.45 5.24
N SER A 169 14.31 37.13 4.48
CA SER A 169 15.75 37.02 4.58
C SER A 169 16.26 37.28 6.02
N GLU A 170 15.68 38.30 6.66
CA GLU A 170 15.97 38.64 8.05
C GLU A 170 15.61 37.52 9.03
N THR A 171 14.43 36.91 8.87
CA THR A 171 14.00 35.77 9.69
C THR A 171 14.93 34.57 9.51
N LEU A 172 15.31 34.26 8.28
CA LEU A 172 16.22 33.14 7.98
C LEU A 172 17.59 33.38 8.62
N ARG A 173 18.13 34.59 8.41
CA ARG A 173 19.40 35.00 9.00
C ARG A 173 19.37 34.86 10.52
N LEU A 174 18.33 35.42 11.16
CA LEU A 174 18.20 35.36 12.64
C LEU A 174 18.15 33.91 13.14
N ARG A 175 17.39 33.05 12.47
CA ARG A 175 17.30 31.61 12.83
C ARG A 175 18.60 30.84 12.66
N ILE A 176 19.49 31.29 11.77
CA ILE A 176 20.83 30.70 11.61
C ILE A 176 21.76 31.18 12.73
N VAL A 177 21.82 32.49 13.00
CA VAL A 177 22.83 33.05 13.88
C VAL A 177 22.41 33.12 15.35
N ASP A 178 21.13 33.18 15.66
CA ASP A 178 20.57 33.22 17.02
C ASP A 178 19.24 32.44 17.14
N PRO A 179 19.30 31.12 17.03
CA PRO A 179 18.13 30.25 16.99
C PRO A 179 17.31 30.27 18.29
N ASN A 180 17.90 30.72 19.39
CA ASN A 180 17.28 30.76 20.71
C ASN A 180 16.65 32.11 21.07
N SER A 181 16.84 33.14 20.25
CA SER A 181 16.20 34.44 20.48
C SER A 181 14.67 34.34 20.42
N PRO A 182 13.95 35.12 21.24
CA PRO A 182 12.49 35.18 21.16
C PRO A 182 11.97 35.47 19.75
N ALA A 183 12.65 36.38 19.02
CA ALA A 183 12.30 36.75 17.65
C ALA A 183 12.50 35.61 16.64
N ALA A 184 13.51 34.73 16.82
CA ALA A 184 13.69 33.52 16.01
C ALA A 184 12.60 32.48 16.24
N GLN A 185 12.08 32.43 17.46
CA GLN A 185 11.03 31.48 17.87
C GLN A 185 9.61 31.98 17.57
N THR A 186 9.40 33.28 17.43
CA THR A 186 8.15 33.91 17.03
C THR A 186 8.16 34.17 15.53
N GLY A 187 7.43 33.47 14.75
CA GLY A 187 7.32 33.70 13.30
C GLY A 187 6.24 32.85 12.68
N ARG A 188 5.58 33.40 11.64
CA ARG A 188 4.58 32.76 10.82
C ARG A 188 5.09 31.41 10.31
N GLY A 189 4.65 30.31 10.89
CA GLY A 189 5.02 28.95 10.51
C GLY A 189 5.47 28.04 11.64
N SER A 190 5.62 28.54 12.86
CA SER A 190 5.79 27.69 14.06
C SER A 190 4.47 27.03 14.45
N ARG A 191 3.91 26.26 13.52
CA ARG A 191 2.79 25.39 13.77
C ARG A 191 3.23 23.97 14.01
N GLY A 192 3.93 23.80 14.87
CA GLY A 192 4.40 22.75 15.68
C GLY A 192 5.22 23.46 16.73
N ALA A 193 5.07 23.12 17.98
CA ALA A 193 6.02 23.53 18.97
C ALA A 193 7.41 23.35 18.35
N VAL A 194 8.28 24.37 18.47
CA VAL A 194 9.71 24.26 18.12
C VAL A 194 10.14 22.87 18.56
N PRO A 195 10.79 22.05 17.70
CA PRO A 195 11.20 20.72 18.08
C PRO A 195 12.01 20.86 19.38
N ARG A 196 11.40 20.50 20.50
CA ARG A 196 12.05 20.68 21.80
C ARG A 196 13.13 19.64 21.92
N THR A 197 14.30 20.06 22.26
CA THR A 197 15.39 19.19 22.65
C THR A 197 14.96 18.37 23.85
N VAL A 198 15.12 17.07 23.78
CA VAL A 198 14.85 16.15 24.88
C VAL A 198 16.11 15.39 25.20
N VAL A 199 16.43 15.31 26.49
CA VAL A 199 17.47 14.45 27.04
C VAL A 199 16.77 13.40 27.88
N VAL A 200 16.99 12.14 27.52
CA VAL A 200 16.42 10.97 28.17
C VAL A 200 17.55 10.21 28.86
N LYS A 201 17.36 9.85 30.14
CA LYS A 201 18.19 8.85 30.81
C LYS A 201 17.43 7.56 30.95
N THR A 202 18.00 6.50 30.42
CA THR A 202 17.46 5.14 30.54
C THR A 202 17.79 4.57 31.93
N ALA A 203 17.08 3.51 32.34
CA ALA A 203 17.32 2.89 33.67
C ALA A 203 18.74 2.31 33.82
N ASP A 204 19.39 1.94 32.69
CA ASP A 204 20.78 1.47 32.65
C ASP A 204 21.81 2.62 32.62
N GLY A 205 21.37 3.88 32.77
CA GLY A 205 22.21 5.07 32.86
C GLY A 205 22.65 5.67 31.53
N ARG A 206 22.27 5.13 30.38
CA ARG A 206 22.55 5.73 29.06
C ARG A 206 21.79 7.03 28.91
N GLU A 207 22.43 8.01 28.28
CA GLU A 207 21.81 9.29 27.92
C GLU A 207 21.58 9.34 26.42
N ILE A 208 20.35 9.69 26.01
CA ILE A 208 19.95 9.90 24.61
C ILE A 208 19.48 11.34 24.48
N LYS A 209 20.17 12.11 23.63
CA LYS A 209 19.80 13.50 23.32
C LYS A 209 19.27 13.59 21.91
N GLY A 210 18.16 14.31 21.73
CA GLY A 210 17.53 14.41 20.40
C GLY A 210 16.34 15.36 20.38
N VAL A 211 15.55 15.22 19.32
CA VAL A 211 14.35 16.02 19.07
C VAL A 211 13.10 15.15 19.32
N ARG A 212 12.21 15.65 20.16
CA ARG A 212 10.90 15.03 20.38
C ARG A 212 10.07 15.08 19.11
N ARG A 213 9.59 13.92 18.64
CA ARG A 213 8.66 13.77 17.50
C ARG A 213 7.22 13.71 17.96
N ASN A 214 6.96 12.88 18.95
CA ASN A 214 5.64 12.67 19.49
C ASN A 214 5.73 12.23 20.94
N GLU A 215 4.69 12.49 21.73
CA GLU A 215 4.65 12.16 23.15
C GLU A 215 3.20 11.98 23.62
N ASP A 216 3.00 11.01 24.51
CA ASP A 216 1.79 10.86 25.30
C ASP A 216 2.13 10.59 26.76
N THR A 217 1.15 10.23 27.58
CA THR A 217 1.32 9.94 29.00
C THR A 217 2.35 8.85 29.26
N PHE A 218 2.45 7.84 28.39
CA PHE A 218 3.21 6.61 28.60
C PHE A 218 4.38 6.44 27.64
N SER A 219 4.37 7.09 26.47
CA SER A 219 5.38 6.91 25.44
C SER A 219 5.99 8.23 24.96
N LEU A 220 7.25 8.13 24.51
CA LEU A 220 8.01 9.20 23.89
C LEU A 220 8.65 8.68 22.60
N GLN A 221 8.40 9.37 21.49
CA GLN A 221 9.06 9.14 20.22
C GLN A 221 10.04 10.30 19.99
N MET A 222 11.33 10.02 19.86
CA MET A 222 12.35 11.01 19.63
C MET A 222 13.36 10.57 18.57
N THR A 223 13.90 11.51 17.82
CA THR A 223 15.01 11.27 16.89
C THR A 223 16.29 11.80 17.51
N ASP A 224 17.31 10.97 17.63
CA ASP A 224 18.60 11.40 18.14
C ASP A 224 19.42 12.20 17.10
N LEU A 225 20.61 12.64 17.49
CA LEU A 225 21.47 13.44 16.62
C LEU A 225 22.02 12.69 15.40
N SER A 226 21.97 11.36 15.40
CA SER A 226 22.35 10.53 14.26
C SER A 226 21.19 10.35 13.26
N GLY A 227 19.98 10.79 13.62
CA GLY A 227 18.76 10.57 12.84
C GLY A 227 18.03 9.29 13.19
N GLN A 228 18.49 8.52 14.17
CA GLN A 228 17.84 7.30 14.62
C GLN A 228 16.57 7.62 15.42
N LEU A 229 15.45 6.97 15.06
CA LEU A 229 14.20 7.05 15.79
C LEU A 229 14.23 6.12 17.02
N HIS A 230 13.95 6.68 18.20
CA HIS A 230 13.80 5.97 19.46
C HIS A 230 12.33 5.95 19.87
N LEU A 231 11.80 4.74 20.12
CA LEU A 231 10.46 4.50 20.61
C LEU A 231 10.54 4.08 22.08
N LEU A 232 10.29 5.02 23.00
CA LEU A 232 10.60 4.88 24.43
C LEU A 232 9.32 4.73 25.26
N ASP A 233 9.33 3.81 26.24
CA ASP A 233 8.32 3.73 27.30
C ASP A 233 8.76 4.60 28.46
N LYS A 234 8.02 5.66 28.78
CA LYS A 234 8.38 6.61 29.84
C LYS A 234 8.52 5.95 31.22
N ARG A 235 7.79 4.84 31.45
CA ARG A 235 7.85 4.10 32.74
C ARG A 235 9.19 3.36 32.93
N SER A 236 9.92 3.10 31.84
CA SER A 236 11.24 2.47 31.87
C SER A 236 12.39 3.46 31.86
N LEU A 237 12.12 4.76 31.95
CA LEU A 237 13.12 5.80 31.92
C LEU A 237 13.43 6.30 33.33
N ALA A 238 14.70 6.57 33.60
CA ALA A 238 15.11 7.21 34.84
C ALA A 238 14.71 8.70 34.88
N SER A 239 14.79 9.40 33.72
CA SER A 239 14.32 10.77 33.60
C SER A 239 14.06 11.16 32.15
N VAL A 240 13.18 12.15 31.96
CA VAL A 240 12.95 12.86 30.69
C VAL A 240 13.07 14.35 30.99
N THR A 241 14.04 15.03 30.41
CA THR A 241 14.27 16.47 30.58
C THR A 241 14.07 17.16 29.24
N ILE A 242 13.24 18.21 29.25
CA ILE A 242 13.05 19.07 28.08
C ILE A 242 14.05 20.23 28.21
N ASP A 243 14.94 20.38 27.23
CA ASP A 243 15.79 21.54 27.09
C ASP A 243 15.08 22.52 26.13
N GLU A 244 14.85 23.74 26.63
CA GLU A 244 14.19 24.78 25.82
C GLU A 244 15.11 25.33 24.73
N LYS A 245 16.41 25.04 24.79
CA LYS A 245 17.39 25.43 23.80
C LYS A 245 17.29 24.55 22.55
N SER A 246 17.37 25.17 21.39
CA SER A 246 17.50 24.53 20.11
C SER A 246 18.77 23.68 20.04
N LEU A 247 18.72 22.53 19.34
CA LEU A 247 19.93 21.76 18.96
C LEU A 247 20.75 22.45 17.87
N HIS A 248 20.24 23.52 17.29
CA HIS A 248 20.95 24.26 16.27
C HIS A 248 22.25 24.84 16.86
N PRO A 249 23.39 24.61 16.22
CA PRO A 249 24.67 25.09 16.75
C PRO A 249 24.65 26.61 16.97
N PRO A 250 25.08 27.11 18.14
CA PRO A 250 25.03 28.54 18.45
C PRO A 250 26.19 29.32 17.83
N ASP A 251 27.16 28.64 17.23
CA ASP A 251 28.45 29.19 16.78
C ASP A 251 28.44 29.68 15.31
N TYR A 252 27.34 29.56 14.60
CA TYR A 252 27.26 29.98 13.19
C TYR A 252 27.59 31.47 12.99
N LYS A 253 27.32 32.29 14.00
CA LYS A 253 27.67 33.70 13.97
C LYS A 253 29.17 33.94 13.82
N THR A 254 29.99 33.02 14.35
CA THR A 254 31.46 33.13 14.30
C THR A 254 32.10 32.22 13.28
N ARG A 255 31.41 31.14 12.91
CA ARG A 255 31.91 30.12 11.97
C ARG A 255 31.68 30.50 10.51
N LEU A 256 30.62 31.25 10.22
CA LEU A 256 30.30 31.69 8.88
C LEU A 256 30.71 33.14 8.68
N SER A 257 31.34 33.44 7.55
CA SER A 257 31.56 34.83 7.14
C SER A 257 30.22 35.50 6.78
N GLU A 258 30.18 36.84 6.73
CA GLU A 258 28.97 37.57 6.27
C GLU A 258 28.60 37.21 4.86
N SER A 259 29.58 36.95 3.98
CA SER A 259 29.36 36.48 2.63
C SER A 259 28.71 35.08 2.62
N ASP A 260 29.21 34.14 3.40
CA ASP A 260 28.67 32.79 3.50
C ASP A 260 27.23 32.80 4.01
N LEU A 261 26.97 33.58 5.05
CA LEU A 261 25.62 33.74 5.60
C LEU A 261 24.66 34.34 4.59
N THR A 262 25.11 35.35 3.82
CA THR A 262 24.31 35.95 2.75
C THR A 262 24.02 34.97 1.62
N ASN A 263 25.01 34.16 1.22
CA ASN A 263 24.85 33.11 0.20
C ASN A 263 23.89 32.00 0.68
N LEU A 264 24.00 31.52 1.94
CA LEU A 264 23.08 30.55 2.53
C LEU A 264 21.64 31.07 2.55
N VAL A 265 21.44 32.32 2.96
CA VAL A 265 20.11 32.94 2.96
C VAL A 265 19.58 33.05 1.54
N ALA A 266 20.41 33.45 0.55
CA ALA A 266 20.02 33.49 -0.86
C ALA A 266 19.58 32.13 -1.37
N TYR A 267 20.31 31.06 -1.06
CA TYR A 267 19.91 29.67 -1.38
C TYR A 267 18.57 29.31 -0.74
N LEU A 268 18.42 29.51 0.56
CA LEU A 268 17.17 29.19 1.27
C LEU A 268 15.97 29.96 0.74
N LEU A 269 16.15 31.20 0.30
CA LEU A 269 15.10 32.00 -0.33
C LEU A 269 14.62 31.42 -1.66
N THR A 270 15.43 30.62 -2.36
CA THR A 270 15.00 29.92 -3.57
C THR A 270 14.05 28.74 -3.28
N GLN A 271 14.02 28.24 -2.05
CA GLN A 271 13.25 27.07 -1.64
C GLN A 271 11.79 27.46 -1.37
N LYS A 272 10.92 27.40 -2.37
CA LYS A 272 9.50 27.85 -2.30
C LYS A 272 8.49 26.73 -2.03
N GLY A 273 8.95 25.52 -1.80
CA GLY A 273 8.19 24.31 -1.58
C GLY A 273 8.95 23.11 -2.12
N ARG A 274 8.45 21.89 -1.84
CA ARG A 274 9.04 20.70 -2.42
C ARG A 274 8.89 20.69 -3.94
N ASP A 275 9.98 20.46 -4.61
CA ASP A 275 10.05 20.25 -6.05
C ASP A 275 10.05 18.75 -6.32
N SER A 276 8.94 18.24 -6.90
CA SER A 276 8.77 16.82 -7.20
C SER A 276 9.85 16.28 -8.15
N THR A 277 10.38 17.13 -9.05
CA THR A 277 11.45 16.71 -9.98
C THR A 277 12.80 16.55 -9.29
N LYS A 278 13.06 17.35 -8.26
CA LYS A 278 14.27 17.25 -7.43
C LYS A 278 14.17 16.10 -6.43
N THR A 279 13.01 15.88 -5.80
CA THR A 279 12.79 14.76 -4.89
C THR A 279 12.90 13.41 -5.60
N ALA A 280 12.39 13.31 -6.83
CA ALA A 280 12.52 12.12 -7.66
C ALA A 280 13.98 11.76 -7.98
N LYS A 281 14.87 12.76 -8.02
CA LYS A 281 16.31 12.58 -8.29
C LYS A 281 17.16 12.49 -7.03
N ALA A 282 16.55 12.59 -5.83
CA ALA A 282 17.28 12.48 -4.58
C ALA A 282 17.91 11.07 -4.46
N PRO A 283 19.23 10.96 -4.22
CA PRO A 283 19.86 9.66 -4.07
C PRO A 283 19.32 8.93 -2.85
N PRO A 284 19.34 7.57 -2.84
CA PRO A 284 19.03 6.80 -1.65
C PRO A 284 19.95 7.19 -0.49
N VAL A 285 19.35 7.37 0.70
CA VAL A 285 20.12 7.57 1.92
C VAL A 285 20.71 6.23 2.36
N PRO A 286 22.00 6.13 2.70
CA PRO A 286 22.61 4.90 3.17
C PRO A 286 21.94 4.36 4.43
N GLY A 287 21.94 3.02 4.59
CA GLY A 287 21.37 2.34 5.75
C GLY A 287 19.93 1.86 5.50
N GLY A 288 19.19 1.58 6.58
CA GLY A 288 17.86 1.01 6.51
C GLY A 288 17.83 -0.48 6.15
N VAL A 289 16.85 -0.91 5.35
CA VAL A 289 16.68 -2.32 4.94
C VAL A 289 17.50 -2.61 3.69
N THR A 290 18.66 -3.24 3.85
CA THR A 290 19.53 -3.63 2.73
C THR A 290 19.11 -4.98 2.13
N TYR A 291 19.58 -5.30 0.92
CA TYR A 291 19.35 -6.62 0.32
C TYR A 291 19.89 -7.75 1.21
N GLU A 292 21.02 -7.53 1.88
CA GLU A 292 21.57 -8.52 2.81
C GLU A 292 20.65 -8.79 4.01
N ARG A 293 19.98 -7.76 4.56
CA ARG A 293 18.97 -7.93 5.62
C ARG A 293 17.78 -8.74 5.11
N LEU A 294 17.33 -8.47 3.88
CA LEU A 294 16.23 -9.23 3.25
C LEU A 294 16.63 -10.70 3.05
N LEU A 295 17.83 -10.99 2.57
CA LEU A 295 18.36 -12.36 2.43
C LEU A 295 18.42 -13.10 3.78
N LYS A 296 18.71 -12.37 4.85
CA LYS A 296 18.88 -12.91 6.21
C LYS A 296 17.69 -12.62 7.11
N SER A 297 16.49 -12.36 6.57
CA SER A 297 15.29 -11.99 7.34
C SER A 297 15.00 -12.96 8.49
N LYS A 298 15.27 -14.26 8.32
CA LYS A 298 15.15 -15.29 9.39
C LYS A 298 16.11 -15.09 10.56
N ALA A 299 17.22 -14.37 10.38
CA ALA A 299 18.14 -14.03 11.46
C ALA A 299 17.69 -12.78 12.25
N GLU A 300 16.69 -12.06 11.74
CA GLU A 300 16.04 -10.93 12.39
C GLU A 300 14.57 -11.24 12.74
N PRO A 301 14.24 -12.29 13.52
CA PRO A 301 12.88 -12.76 13.74
C PRO A 301 11.99 -11.74 14.47
N HIS A 302 12.60 -10.70 15.08
CA HIS A 302 11.91 -9.57 15.69
C HIS A 302 11.33 -8.59 14.66
N ASN A 303 11.74 -8.67 13.39
CA ASN A 303 11.23 -7.92 12.26
C ASN A 303 10.31 -8.77 11.37
N TRP A 304 9.54 -8.10 10.50
CA TRP A 304 8.80 -8.69 9.40
C TRP A 304 9.08 -7.86 8.15
N LEU A 305 10.20 -8.16 7.45
CA LEU A 305 10.84 -7.25 6.51
C LEU A 305 10.23 -7.28 5.09
N MET A 306 9.45 -8.30 4.76
CA MET A 306 8.82 -8.45 3.44
C MET A 306 7.45 -9.14 3.57
N TYR A 307 6.65 -9.08 2.51
CA TYR A 307 5.26 -9.49 2.50
C TYR A 307 5.07 -10.92 3.05
N TRP A 308 5.81 -11.90 2.55
CA TRP A 308 5.73 -13.30 2.99
C TRP A 308 6.61 -13.64 4.21
N GLY A 309 7.32 -12.66 4.81
CA GLY A 309 8.29 -12.85 5.89
C GLY A 309 9.70 -13.23 5.41
N ASP A 310 9.80 -14.02 4.36
CA ASP A 310 11.06 -14.40 3.71
C ASP A 310 10.90 -14.53 2.18
N TYR A 311 12.02 -14.64 1.46
CA TYR A 311 12.01 -14.81 0.00
C TYR A 311 11.42 -16.14 -0.47
N GLN A 312 11.42 -17.15 0.39
CA GLN A 312 10.86 -18.47 0.09
C GLN A 312 9.34 -18.52 0.21
N GLY A 313 8.69 -17.48 0.68
CA GLY A 313 7.24 -17.46 0.85
C GLY A 313 6.75 -18.40 1.95
N THR A 314 7.58 -18.71 2.96
CA THR A 314 7.21 -19.73 3.96
C THR A 314 6.14 -19.26 4.94
N HIS A 315 5.94 -17.96 5.06
CA HIS A 315 5.01 -17.32 5.99
C HIS A 315 5.10 -17.94 7.40
N TYR A 316 6.35 -18.08 7.86
CA TYR A 316 6.72 -18.75 9.10
C TYR A 316 7.52 -17.82 10.02
N SER A 317 7.20 -17.80 11.30
CA SER A 317 7.95 -17.02 12.30
C SER A 317 8.87 -17.91 13.12
N PRO A 318 10.19 -17.61 13.20
CA PRO A 318 11.11 -18.29 14.10
C PRO A 318 10.90 -17.98 15.60
N LEU A 319 10.02 -17.04 15.94
CA LEU A 319 9.69 -16.69 17.32
C LEU A 319 8.92 -17.84 18.01
N SER A 320 9.30 -18.14 19.25
CA SER A 320 8.81 -19.32 19.99
C SER A 320 8.28 -19.01 21.39
N SER A 321 8.13 -17.74 21.78
CA SER A 321 7.69 -17.38 23.14
C SER A 321 6.22 -17.73 23.39
N ILE A 322 5.39 -17.73 22.33
CA ILE A 322 3.98 -18.12 22.39
C ILE A 322 3.89 -19.60 22.03
N THR A 323 3.40 -20.43 22.97
CA THR A 323 3.38 -21.89 22.89
C THR A 323 1.98 -22.42 23.21
N PRO A 324 1.65 -23.71 22.95
CA PRO A 324 0.40 -24.30 23.36
C PRO A 324 0.09 -24.19 24.87
N ALA A 325 1.13 -24.10 25.71
CA ALA A 325 0.96 -24.01 27.16
C ALA A 325 0.54 -22.60 27.64
N ASN A 326 0.84 -21.54 26.89
CA ASN A 326 0.59 -20.16 27.31
C ASN A 326 -0.30 -19.33 26.36
N VAL A 327 -0.60 -19.82 25.16
CA VAL A 327 -1.40 -19.07 24.16
C VAL A 327 -2.79 -18.70 24.69
N GLY A 328 -3.35 -19.46 25.60
CA GLY A 328 -4.62 -19.15 26.28
C GLY A 328 -4.60 -17.82 27.07
N GLN A 329 -3.41 -17.28 27.35
CA GLN A 329 -3.23 -16.00 28.03
C GLN A 329 -3.05 -14.83 27.05
N LEU A 330 -3.07 -15.08 25.73
CA LEU A 330 -2.87 -14.07 24.71
C LEU A 330 -3.99 -13.02 24.79
N ARG A 331 -3.61 -11.76 24.72
CA ARG A 331 -4.55 -10.64 24.81
C ARG A 331 -4.12 -9.49 23.88
N PRO A 332 -5.04 -8.62 23.45
CA PRO A 332 -4.68 -7.41 22.74
C PRO A 332 -3.70 -6.56 23.54
N ALA A 333 -2.58 -6.21 22.93
CA ALA A 333 -1.63 -5.24 23.45
C ALA A 333 -2.10 -3.83 23.10
N TRP A 334 -2.55 -3.67 21.87
CA TRP A 334 -3.07 -2.43 21.34
C TRP A 334 -3.93 -2.70 20.08
N SER A 335 -4.73 -1.70 19.70
CA SER A 335 -5.37 -1.61 18.40
C SER A 335 -5.20 -0.21 17.83
N ALA A 336 -5.09 -0.10 16.50
CA ALA A 336 -4.92 1.17 15.81
C ALA A 336 -5.80 1.22 14.56
N PRO A 337 -6.43 2.37 14.25
CA PRO A 337 -7.20 2.51 13.01
C PRO A 337 -6.26 2.53 11.80
N VAL A 338 -6.66 1.84 10.74
CA VAL A 338 -6.08 1.89 9.40
C VAL A 338 -7.14 2.50 8.48
N PRO A 339 -7.22 3.83 8.37
CA PRO A 339 -8.33 4.49 7.70
C PRO A 339 -8.41 4.17 6.22
N GLY A 340 -9.58 3.76 5.76
CA GLY A 340 -9.95 3.46 4.39
C GLY A 340 -11.47 3.30 4.28
N ASP A 341 -12.00 3.25 3.07
CA ASP A 341 -13.44 3.08 2.79
C ASP A 341 -13.83 1.62 2.54
N THR A 342 -12.84 0.71 2.50
CA THR A 342 -13.05 -0.74 2.38
C THR A 342 -12.27 -1.50 3.45
N VAL A 343 -12.53 -2.81 3.56
CA VAL A 343 -11.78 -3.71 4.44
C VAL A 343 -10.30 -3.72 4.04
N SER A 344 -9.41 -3.64 5.01
CA SER A 344 -7.98 -3.68 4.77
C SER A 344 -7.49 -5.13 4.63
N GLU A 345 -6.84 -5.44 3.50
CA GLU A 345 -6.12 -6.71 3.27
C GLU A 345 -4.62 -6.59 3.60
N SER A 346 -4.23 -5.49 4.23
CA SER A 346 -2.82 -5.18 4.49
C SER A 346 -2.19 -6.18 5.44
N MET A 347 -1.14 -6.88 4.98
CA MET A 347 -0.13 -7.47 5.85
C MET A 347 0.94 -6.41 6.13
N PRO A 348 1.05 -5.92 7.37
CA PRO A 348 1.99 -4.86 7.66
C PRO A 348 3.44 -5.37 7.67
N LEU A 349 4.40 -4.52 7.29
CA LEU A 349 5.81 -4.76 7.59
C LEU A 349 6.15 -4.26 8.99
N VAL A 350 7.12 -4.90 9.62
CA VAL A 350 7.72 -4.41 10.88
C VAL A 350 9.23 -4.32 10.71
N VAL A 351 9.76 -3.11 10.88
CA VAL A 351 11.17 -2.80 10.70
C VAL A 351 11.66 -1.99 11.89
N ASP A 352 12.53 -2.58 12.70
CA ASP A 352 13.20 -1.90 13.83
C ASP A 352 12.20 -1.19 14.76
N GLY A 353 11.06 -1.84 15.02
CA GLY A 353 9.98 -1.34 15.88
C GLY A 353 8.96 -0.41 15.22
N VAL A 354 9.14 -0.08 13.95
CA VAL A 354 8.16 0.68 13.15
C VAL A 354 7.34 -0.28 12.28
N MET A 355 6.03 -0.19 12.37
CA MET A 355 5.10 -0.97 11.56
C MET A 355 4.52 -0.09 10.44
N TYR A 356 4.48 -0.61 9.21
CA TYR A 356 3.92 0.07 8.04
C TYR A 356 2.71 -0.69 7.53
N ALA A 357 1.56 -0.03 7.53
CA ALA A 357 0.28 -0.60 7.09
C ALA A 357 -0.38 0.28 6.01
N THR A 358 -1.13 -0.35 5.11
CA THR A 358 -1.88 0.33 4.04
C THR A 358 -3.38 0.26 4.29
N SER A 359 -4.12 1.28 3.80
CA SER A 359 -5.59 1.25 3.79
C SER A 359 -6.12 0.34 2.69
N GLY A 360 -7.30 -0.23 2.90
CA GLY A 360 -8.18 -0.64 1.81
C GLY A 360 -8.85 0.59 1.18
N GLY A 361 -9.18 0.51 -0.11
CA GLY A 361 -9.94 1.54 -0.79
C GLY A 361 -9.19 2.82 -1.13
N SER A 362 -9.97 3.89 -1.27
CA SER A 362 -9.50 5.24 -1.62
C SER A 362 -9.81 6.22 -0.47
N PRO A 363 -8.95 7.20 -0.15
CA PRO A 363 -7.62 7.42 -0.74
C PRO A 363 -6.60 6.38 -0.31
N ARG A 364 -5.55 6.15 -1.11
CA ARG A 364 -4.44 5.30 -0.70
C ARG A 364 -3.73 5.91 0.50
N THR A 365 -3.74 5.21 1.61
CA THR A 365 -3.09 5.65 2.85
C THR A 365 -1.98 4.67 3.21
N VAL A 366 -0.82 5.20 3.60
CA VAL A 366 0.24 4.43 4.26
C VAL A 366 0.47 5.05 5.62
N THR A 367 0.43 4.23 6.67
CA THR A 367 0.59 4.68 8.05
C THR A 367 1.81 3.99 8.68
N ALA A 368 2.73 4.77 9.23
CA ALA A 368 3.78 4.27 10.11
C ALA A 368 3.32 4.34 11.57
N ILE A 369 3.51 3.25 12.28
CA ILE A 369 2.97 3.02 13.63
C ILE A 369 4.11 2.53 14.51
N ASP A 370 4.20 3.02 15.74
CA ASP A 370 5.02 2.40 16.79
C ASP A 370 4.46 0.99 17.07
N ALA A 371 5.18 -0.04 16.64
CA ALA A 371 4.75 -1.43 16.73
C ALA A 371 4.54 -1.93 18.17
N ARG A 372 5.07 -1.22 19.18
CA ARG A 372 4.89 -1.53 20.58
C ARG A 372 3.56 -1.02 21.14
N THR A 373 3.09 0.15 20.66
CA THR A 373 2.00 0.92 21.31
C THR A 373 0.79 1.14 20.39
N GLY A 374 0.91 0.90 19.09
CA GLY A 374 -0.12 1.23 18.10
C GLY A 374 -0.18 2.73 17.76
N ARG A 375 0.74 3.55 18.31
CA ARG A 375 0.72 5.00 18.11
C ARG A 375 1.22 5.37 16.71
N GLN A 376 0.46 6.20 16.00
CA GLN A 376 0.87 6.70 14.70
C GLN A 376 2.14 7.57 14.82
N ILE A 377 3.13 7.30 13.96
CA ILE A 377 4.34 8.12 13.79
C ILE A 377 4.09 9.16 12.71
N TRP A 378 3.69 8.70 11.53
CA TRP A 378 3.27 9.54 10.41
C TRP A 378 2.19 8.84 9.58
N ARG A 379 1.51 9.61 8.74
CA ARG A 379 0.55 9.11 7.75
C ARG A 379 0.72 9.84 6.43
N PHE A 380 0.86 9.05 5.37
CA PHE A 380 0.81 9.51 4.00
C PHE A 380 -0.60 9.24 3.44
N VAL A 381 -1.13 10.20 2.69
CA VAL A 381 -2.44 10.08 2.03
C VAL A 381 -2.30 10.55 0.60
N ARG A 382 -2.66 9.69 -0.36
CA ARG A 382 -2.71 10.01 -1.77
C ARG A 382 -4.15 9.86 -2.26
N PRO A 383 -4.84 10.96 -2.63
CA PRO A 383 -6.09 10.88 -3.36
C PRO A 383 -5.89 10.13 -4.68
N GLN A 384 -6.86 9.31 -5.06
CA GLN A 384 -6.85 8.68 -6.38
C GLN A 384 -6.92 9.76 -7.45
N LYS A 385 -6.00 9.71 -8.43
CA LYS A 385 -5.91 10.73 -9.50
C LYS A 385 -6.85 10.41 -10.66
N ILE A 386 -6.94 9.14 -11.00
CA ILE A 386 -7.77 8.64 -12.10
C ILE A 386 -8.66 7.55 -11.52
N ARG A 387 -9.96 7.64 -11.75
CA ARG A 387 -10.89 6.61 -11.29
C ARG A 387 -10.85 5.43 -12.26
N ASN A 388 -10.53 4.25 -11.74
CA ASN A 388 -10.61 3.01 -12.50
C ASN A 388 -12.09 2.75 -12.87
N PRO A 389 -12.44 2.54 -14.13
CA PRO A 389 -13.85 2.35 -14.53
C PRO A 389 -14.49 1.07 -13.98
N GLY A 390 -13.67 0.10 -13.61
CA GLY A 390 -14.15 -1.15 -13.04
C GLY A 390 -14.27 -1.16 -11.52
N GLU A 391 -13.39 -0.50 -10.81
CA GLU A 391 -13.27 -0.36 -9.33
C GLU A 391 -13.76 -1.56 -8.49
N THR A 392 -13.63 -2.77 -9.02
CA THR A 392 -14.05 -3.98 -8.31
C THR A 392 -13.07 -4.35 -7.19
N ASP A 393 -11.78 -4.04 -7.36
CA ASP A 393 -10.73 -4.35 -6.40
C ASP A 393 -10.03 -3.10 -5.86
N VAL A 394 -10.68 -2.44 -4.93
CA VAL A 394 -10.13 -1.28 -4.21
C VAL A 394 -9.23 -1.67 -3.03
N VAL A 395 -8.69 -2.88 -3.03
CA VAL A 395 -7.86 -3.42 -1.95
C VAL A 395 -6.38 -3.05 -2.11
N ASN A 396 -5.63 -3.17 -1.03
CA ASN A 396 -4.17 -3.14 -1.05
C ASN A 396 -3.61 -4.03 0.07
N ARG A 397 -2.61 -4.84 -0.28
CA ARG A 397 -2.08 -5.88 0.60
C ARG A 397 -0.82 -5.47 1.34
N GLY A 398 -0.29 -4.26 1.11
CA GLY A 398 0.85 -3.75 1.87
C GLY A 398 1.86 -2.96 1.07
N VAL A 399 3.06 -2.83 1.61
CA VAL A 399 4.20 -2.12 1.03
C VAL A 399 5.42 -3.02 0.95
N ALA A 400 6.40 -2.66 0.10
CA ALA A 400 7.76 -3.18 0.16
C ALA A 400 8.70 -2.10 0.71
N ILE A 401 9.86 -2.51 1.24
CA ILE A 401 10.87 -1.59 1.77
C ILE A 401 12.26 -1.94 1.25
N PHE A 402 13.03 -0.92 0.85
CA PHE A 402 14.45 -1.03 0.54
C PHE A 402 15.19 0.26 0.91
N GLY A 403 16.28 0.14 1.65
CA GLY A 403 16.91 1.29 2.29
C GLY A 403 15.93 1.96 3.26
N HIS A 404 15.73 3.25 3.06
CA HIS A 404 14.71 4.06 3.74
C HIS A 404 13.52 4.41 2.82
N ARG A 405 13.22 3.57 1.82
CA ARG A 405 12.17 3.82 0.83
C ARG A 405 11.10 2.74 0.91
N LEU A 406 9.85 3.17 1.01
CA LEU A 406 8.67 2.31 0.88
C LEU A 406 8.16 2.40 -0.56
N PHE A 407 7.75 1.26 -1.09
CA PHE A 407 7.15 1.14 -2.42
C PHE A 407 5.74 0.59 -2.28
N VAL A 408 4.77 1.24 -2.92
CA VAL A 408 3.35 0.85 -2.82
C VAL A 408 2.63 1.07 -4.13
N GLY A 409 1.80 0.10 -4.52
CA GLY A 409 0.92 0.20 -5.67
C GLY A 409 -0.37 0.97 -5.35
N THR A 410 -1.04 1.47 -6.39
CA THR A 410 -2.30 2.21 -6.26
C THR A 410 -3.40 1.63 -7.15
N ASN A 411 -4.67 1.96 -6.83
CA ASN A 411 -5.82 1.51 -7.61
C ASN A 411 -5.86 2.11 -9.03
N ASP A 412 -5.20 3.25 -9.24
CA ASP A 412 -5.03 3.86 -10.57
C ASP A 412 -3.70 3.45 -11.24
N ALA A 413 -3.21 2.25 -10.91
CA ALA A 413 -2.06 1.58 -11.53
C ALA A 413 -0.76 2.43 -11.51
N ALA A 414 -0.50 3.17 -10.44
CA ALA A 414 0.75 3.86 -10.21
C ALA A 414 1.59 3.15 -9.14
N LEU A 415 2.91 3.24 -9.27
CA LEU A 415 3.88 2.84 -8.26
C LEU A 415 4.42 4.09 -7.56
N LEU A 416 4.32 4.13 -6.25
CA LEU A 416 4.79 5.22 -5.40
C LEU A 416 6.07 4.83 -4.67
N CYS A 417 6.95 5.78 -4.47
CA CYS A 417 8.08 5.70 -3.53
C CYS A 417 7.92 6.76 -2.43
N ILE A 418 7.94 6.32 -1.18
CA ILE A 418 7.73 7.15 0.00
C ILE A 418 8.96 7.04 0.91
N ASP A 419 9.44 8.13 1.49
CA ASP A 419 10.49 8.07 2.52
C ASP A 419 9.92 7.43 3.80
N ALA A 420 10.46 6.29 4.20
CA ALA A 420 10.00 5.51 5.35
C ALA A 420 10.13 6.25 6.69
N ARG A 421 11.05 7.22 6.79
CA ARG A 421 11.32 7.99 8.01
C ARG A 421 10.31 9.13 8.21
N THR A 422 9.81 9.70 7.09
CA THR A 422 9.03 10.95 7.11
C THR A 422 7.63 10.82 6.54
N GLY A 423 7.34 9.77 5.78
CA GLY A 423 6.07 9.60 5.06
C GLY A 423 5.92 10.50 3.83
N LEU A 424 7.02 11.06 3.32
CA LEU A 424 6.99 11.99 2.20
C LEU A 424 7.14 11.27 0.87
N LEU A 425 6.29 11.62 -0.11
CA LEU A 425 6.39 11.10 -1.47
C LEU A 425 7.70 11.57 -2.12
N LEU A 426 8.51 10.62 -2.56
CA LEU A 426 9.76 10.87 -3.28
C LEU A 426 9.49 10.93 -4.79
N TRP A 427 8.82 9.92 -5.33
CA TRP A 427 8.44 9.86 -6.73
C TRP A 427 7.20 8.97 -6.94
N GLU A 428 6.61 9.11 -8.11
CA GLU A 428 5.46 8.35 -8.58
C GLU A 428 5.65 8.07 -10.08
N VAL A 429 5.39 6.84 -10.51
CA VAL A 429 5.40 6.44 -11.92
C VAL A 429 4.11 5.72 -12.26
N GLN A 430 3.55 6.02 -13.44
CA GLN A 430 2.40 5.30 -13.97
C GLN A 430 2.89 3.99 -14.59
N VAL A 431 2.38 2.85 -14.11
CA VAL A 431 2.77 1.51 -14.55
C VAL A 431 1.95 1.08 -15.77
N ALA A 432 0.64 1.35 -15.74
CA ALA A 432 -0.30 1.02 -16.81
C ALA A 432 -1.46 2.03 -16.89
N ASP A 433 -2.21 2.01 -18.00
CA ASP A 433 -3.42 2.82 -18.16
C ASP A 433 -4.59 2.19 -17.37
N THR A 434 -4.92 2.79 -16.23
CA THR A 434 -6.04 2.33 -15.40
C THR A 434 -7.40 2.38 -16.11
N MET A 435 -7.53 3.20 -17.18
CA MET A 435 -8.74 3.25 -18.00
C MET A 435 -8.96 1.99 -18.84
N GLU A 436 -7.95 1.10 -18.90
CA GLU A 436 -8.08 -0.23 -19.51
C GLU A 436 -8.53 -1.31 -18.50
N GLY A 437 -8.50 -1.00 -17.18
CA GLY A 437 -8.86 -1.91 -16.10
C GLY A 437 -7.68 -2.30 -15.21
N PHE A 438 -6.45 -1.81 -15.50
CA PHE A 438 -5.29 -2.11 -14.67
C PHE A 438 -5.36 -1.42 -13.31
N ASN A 439 -4.97 -2.14 -12.25
CA ASN A 439 -4.71 -1.62 -10.93
C ASN A 439 -3.56 -2.40 -10.25
N ILE A 440 -3.05 -1.94 -9.10
CA ILE A 440 -1.99 -2.63 -8.35
C ILE A 440 -2.47 -2.87 -6.93
N THR A 441 -2.75 -4.14 -6.60
CA THR A 441 -3.31 -4.57 -5.32
C THR A 441 -2.28 -5.17 -4.38
N SER A 442 -1.16 -5.71 -4.92
CA SER A 442 -0.11 -6.38 -4.15
C SER A 442 1.07 -5.48 -3.83
N PRO A 443 1.77 -5.75 -2.72
CA PRO A 443 3.07 -5.16 -2.48
C PRO A 443 4.06 -5.57 -3.57
N PRO A 444 4.94 -4.67 -4.02
CA PRO A 444 6.07 -5.06 -4.85
C PRO A 444 6.99 -6.04 -4.13
N LEU A 445 7.76 -6.84 -4.89
CA LEU A 445 8.84 -7.65 -4.35
C LEU A 445 10.18 -6.97 -4.64
N ILE A 446 10.99 -6.80 -3.59
CA ILE A 446 12.36 -6.30 -3.75
C ILE A 446 13.27 -7.48 -4.05
N VAL A 447 13.97 -7.45 -5.19
CA VAL A 447 15.01 -8.45 -5.54
C VAL A 447 16.30 -7.72 -5.88
N LYS A 448 17.30 -7.88 -5.05
CA LYS A 448 18.56 -7.11 -5.14
C LYS A 448 18.26 -5.61 -5.01
N ASP A 449 18.46 -4.85 -6.08
CA ASP A 449 18.20 -3.42 -6.21
C ASP A 449 16.94 -3.09 -7.05
N LYS A 450 16.13 -4.11 -7.37
CA LYS A 450 14.98 -4.01 -8.26
C LYS A 450 13.67 -4.13 -7.50
N ILE A 451 12.67 -3.42 -8.00
CA ILE A 451 11.30 -3.42 -7.53
C ILE A 451 10.47 -4.15 -8.58
N ILE A 452 10.05 -5.37 -8.27
CA ILE A 452 9.21 -6.19 -9.15
C ILE A 452 7.75 -5.90 -8.84
N VAL A 453 6.97 -5.54 -9.85
CA VAL A 453 5.60 -5.04 -9.72
C VAL A 453 4.66 -5.84 -10.61
N GLY A 454 3.70 -6.51 -9.99
CA GLY A 454 2.57 -7.12 -10.67
C GLY A 454 1.36 -6.17 -10.75
N HIS A 455 0.30 -6.59 -11.44
CA HIS A 455 -0.95 -5.85 -11.56
C HIS A 455 -2.16 -6.77 -11.50
N ALA A 456 -3.31 -6.24 -11.07
CA ALA A 456 -4.62 -6.86 -11.20
C ALA A 456 -5.35 -6.35 -12.44
N GLY A 457 -6.52 -6.93 -12.73
CA GLY A 457 -7.36 -6.60 -13.87
C GLY A 457 -7.46 -7.73 -14.89
N GLY A 458 -7.21 -9.00 -14.48
CA GLY A 458 -7.35 -10.18 -15.32
C GLY A 458 -8.76 -10.36 -15.92
N GLU A 459 -9.76 -9.82 -15.23
CA GLU A 459 -11.18 -9.80 -15.63
C GLU A 459 -11.49 -8.81 -16.75
N TYR A 460 -10.53 -7.94 -17.10
CA TYR A 460 -10.70 -6.96 -18.16
C TYR A 460 -10.04 -7.41 -19.46
N ALA A 461 -10.41 -6.77 -20.54
CA ALA A 461 -9.82 -7.03 -21.86
C ALA A 461 -8.40 -6.44 -21.96
N ILE A 462 -7.47 -6.93 -21.16
CA ILE A 462 -6.07 -6.47 -21.07
C ILE A 462 -5.09 -7.52 -21.58
N ARG A 463 -3.86 -7.10 -21.84
CA ARG A 463 -2.70 -7.97 -22.00
C ARG A 463 -1.83 -7.89 -20.76
N GLY A 464 -1.83 -8.94 -19.94
CA GLY A 464 -1.11 -8.98 -18.67
C GLY A 464 0.41 -8.92 -18.82
N PHE A 465 1.09 -8.46 -17.75
CA PHE A 465 2.54 -8.35 -17.69
C PHE A 465 3.08 -8.37 -16.26
N LEU A 466 4.39 -8.45 -16.12
CA LEU A 466 5.16 -8.23 -14.90
C LEU A 466 6.28 -7.24 -15.21
N ASP A 467 6.47 -6.24 -14.36
CA ASP A 467 7.46 -5.18 -14.55
C ASP A 467 8.55 -5.19 -13.48
N ALA A 468 9.74 -4.72 -13.85
CA ALA A 468 10.78 -4.34 -12.91
C ALA A 468 11.17 -2.87 -13.06
N TYR A 469 11.40 -2.23 -11.92
CA TYR A 469 11.88 -0.86 -11.81
C TYR A 469 13.15 -0.80 -10.95
N ASP A 470 14.00 0.19 -11.17
CA ASP A 470 15.06 0.52 -10.21
C ASP A 470 14.51 1.36 -9.04
N VAL A 471 15.35 1.57 -8.01
CA VAL A 471 14.98 2.33 -6.81
C VAL A 471 14.68 3.82 -7.07
N MET A 472 14.97 4.31 -8.28
CA MET A 472 14.67 5.67 -8.73
C MET A 472 13.39 5.75 -9.58
N GLY A 473 12.70 4.63 -9.80
CA GLY A 473 11.47 4.54 -10.58
C GLY A 473 11.68 4.42 -12.09
N LYS A 474 12.92 4.13 -12.52
CA LYS A 474 13.19 3.85 -13.94
C LYS A 474 12.77 2.43 -14.26
N HIS A 475 11.93 2.26 -15.29
CA HIS A 475 11.56 0.94 -15.82
C HIS A 475 12.79 0.23 -16.39
N LEU A 476 12.95 -1.06 -16.04
CA LEU A 476 14.10 -1.89 -16.44
C LEU A 476 13.72 -2.92 -17.50
N TRP A 477 12.68 -3.73 -17.21
CA TRP A 477 12.18 -4.74 -18.12
C TRP A 477 10.69 -5.03 -17.87
N ARG A 478 10.02 -5.58 -18.91
CA ARG A 478 8.66 -6.12 -18.87
C ARG A 478 8.62 -7.53 -19.42
N PHE A 479 7.99 -8.43 -18.70
CA PHE A 479 7.59 -9.75 -19.17
C PHE A 479 6.08 -9.75 -19.40
N TYR A 480 5.66 -9.99 -20.64
CA TYR A 480 4.24 -10.14 -20.94
C TYR A 480 3.77 -11.56 -20.58
N THR A 481 2.72 -11.67 -19.77
CA THR A 481 2.09 -12.95 -19.40
C THR A 481 1.25 -13.55 -20.52
N ILE A 482 0.87 -12.73 -21.48
CA ILE A 482 0.19 -13.16 -22.71
C ILE A 482 1.11 -12.88 -23.89
N PRO A 483 1.67 -13.93 -24.54
CA PRO A 483 2.63 -13.76 -25.61
C PRO A 483 1.99 -13.22 -26.91
N ALA A 484 2.72 -12.32 -27.61
CA ALA A 484 2.36 -11.80 -28.92
C ALA A 484 2.86 -12.71 -30.07
N PRO A 485 2.42 -12.51 -31.31
CA PRO A 485 2.91 -13.25 -32.47
C PRO A 485 4.46 -13.22 -32.56
N GLY A 486 5.05 -14.41 -32.68
CA GLY A 486 6.51 -14.60 -32.68
C GLY A 486 7.12 -14.83 -31.30
N GLU A 487 6.40 -14.63 -30.21
CA GLU A 487 6.80 -14.99 -28.85
C GLU A 487 6.36 -16.45 -28.54
N PHE A 488 7.14 -17.17 -27.76
CA PHE A 488 6.83 -18.54 -27.33
C PHE A 488 5.49 -18.56 -26.56
N GLY A 489 4.59 -19.47 -26.95
CA GLY A 489 3.27 -19.64 -26.35
C GLY A 489 2.14 -18.92 -27.09
N ASN A 490 2.43 -18.00 -28.04
CA ASN A 490 1.36 -17.34 -28.82
C ASN A 490 0.55 -18.33 -29.66
N GLU A 491 1.14 -19.42 -30.11
CA GLU A 491 0.48 -20.50 -30.85
C GLU A 491 -0.67 -21.16 -30.06
N THR A 492 -0.71 -20.95 -28.74
CA THR A 492 -1.79 -21.45 -27.89
C THR A 492 -3.01 -20.50 -27.83
N TRP A 493 -2.95 -19.39 -28.54
CA TRP A 493 -4.00 -18.36 -28.62
C TRP A 493 -4.62 -18.31 -30.01
N LYS A 494 -5.93 -18.21 -30.10
CA LYS A 494 -6.67 -18.10 -31.36
C LYS A 494 -6.64 -16.68 -31.91
N GLY A 495 -6.01 -16.49 -33.07
CA GLY A 495 -6.02 -15.21 -33.78
C GLY A 495 -5.52 -14.05 -32.92
N ASP A 496 -6.33 -13.01 -32.79
CA ASP A 496 -6.00 -11.79 -32.03
C ASP A 496 -6.43 -11.82 -30.55
N SER A 497 -6.93 -12.95 -30.04
CA SER A 497 -7.42 -13.04 -28.64
C SER A 497 -6.32 -12.78 -27.60
N TRP A 498 -5.05 -12.96 -27.96
CA TRP A 498 -3.91 -12.61 -27.11
C TRP A 498 -3.86 -11.12 -26.70
N LYS A 499 -4.46 -10.21 -27.48
CA LYS A 499 -4.50 -8.77 -27.19
C LYS A 499 -5.32 -8.45 -25.94
N THR A 500 -6.28 -9.29 -25.62
CA THR A 500 -7.26 -9.14 -24.54
C THR A 500 -7.29 -10.37 -23.64
N GLY A 501 -6.14 -11.06 -23.52
CA GLY A 501 -6.07 -12.40 -22.94
C GLY A 501 -6.10 -12.48 -21.41
N GLY A 502 -6.13 -11.37 -20.67
CA GLY A 502 -6.11 -11.37 -19.21
C GLY A 502 -4.71 -11.60 -18.65
N GLY A 503 -4.53 -12.61 -17.81
CA GLY A 503 -3.25 -13.02 -17.25
C GLY A 503 -2.67 -12.05 -16.22
N GLY A 504 -3.49 -11.63 -15.26
CA GLY A 504 -3.09 -10.74 -14.16
C GLY A 504 -1.99 -11.35 -13.28
N THR A 505 -1.14 -10.49 -12.70
CA THR A 505 -0.02 -10.84 -11.82
C THR A 505 -0.25 -10.28 -10.42
N TRP A 506 -1.47 -10.40 -9.92
CA TRP A 506 -2.04 -9.60 -8.84
C TRP A 506 -1.64 -10.04 -7.42
N LEU A 507 -0.93 -11.17 -7.24
CA LEU A 507 -0.25 -11.52 -5.98
C LEU A 507 1.27 -11.48 -6.14
N THR A 508 1.95 -11.26 -5.01
CA THR A 508 3.41 -11.12 -4.96
C THR A 508 4.08 -12.49 -5.09
N GLY A 509 5.03 -12.61 -6.00
CA GLY A 509 5.81 -13.83 -6.20
C GLY A 509 6.87 -14.08 -5.11
N THR A 510 7.70 -15.10 -5.33
CA THR A 510 8.80 -15.52 -4.47
C THR A 510 10.13 -15.55 -5.22
N TYR A 511 11.24 -15.60 -4.50
CA TYR A 511 12.57 -15.54 -5.10
C TYR A 511 13.52 -16.55 -4.47
N ASP A 512 14.25 -17.27 -5.30
CA ASP A 512 15.36 -18.13 -4.88
C ASP A 512 16.70 -17.42 -5.17
N PRO A 513 17.40 -16.92 -4.15
CA PRO A 513 18.68 -16.23 -4.35
C PRO A 513 19.81 -17.15 -4.80
N GLU A 514 19.75 -18.46 -4.49
CA GLU A 514 20.76 -19.45 -4.91
C GLU A 514 20.67 -19.75 -6.41
N LEU A 515 19.43 -19.91 -6.91
CA LEU A 515 19.15 -20.14 -8.33
C LEU A 515 19.06 -18.84 -9.14
N ASN A 516 19.08 -17.69 -8.47
CA ASN A 516 18.76 -16.39 -9.06
C ASN A 516 17.49 -16.45 -9.90
N THR A 517 16.40 -16.97 -9.30
CA THR A 517 15.15 -17.22 -10.02
C THR A 517 13.97 -16.63 -9.28
N LEU A 518 13.22 -15.81 -10.00
CA LEU A 518 11.95 -15.26 -9.60
C LEU A 518 10.84 -16.21 -10.01
N TYR A 519 9.95 -16.60 -9.09
CA TYR A 519 8.75 -17.37 -9.37
C TYR A 519 7.54 -16.46 -9.21
N TRP A 520 6.79 -16.28 -10.29
CA TRP A 520 5.65 -15.40 -10.26
C TRP A 520 4.39 -16.12 -10.73
N PRO A 521 3.32 -16.05 -9.92
CA PRO A 521 2.04 -16.67 -10.27
C PRO A 521 1.26 -15.77 -11.24
N ILE A 522 0.50 -16.39 -12.14
CA ILE A 522 -0.29 -15.73 -13.17
C ILE A 522 -1.74 -16.19 -13.07
N GLY A 523 -2.66 -15.24 -13.13
CA GLY A 523 -4.09 -15.45 -13.04
C GLY A 523 -4.78 -15.84 -14.33
N ASN A 524 -6.08 -15.77 -14.29
CA ASN A 524 -7.05 -16.25 -15.27
C ASN A 524 -6.91 -15.66 -16.67
N PRO A 525 -7.36 -16.40 -17.71
CA PRO A 525 -7.55 -15.83 -19.04
C PRO A 525 -8.86 -15.02 -19.13
N ALA A 526 -8.90 -14.01 -20.00
CA ALA A 526 -10.11 -13.31 -20.40
C ALA A 526 -10.52 -13.69 -21.87
N ALA A 527 -11.79 -13.85 -22.23
CA ALA A 527 -12.97 -13.89 -21.35
C ALA A 527 -12.91 -15.12 -20.44
N MET A 528 -13.23 -14.97 -19.16
CA MET A 528 -13.01 -16.01 -18.17
C MET A 528 -13.71 -17.32 -18.52
N THR A 529 -15.02 -17.28 -18.79
CA THR A 529 -15.83 -18.48 -19.04
C THR A 529 -16.12 -18.75 -20.53
N ASP A 530 -15.97 -17.78 -21.45
CA ASP A 530 -16.14 -18.01 -22.88
C ASP A 530 -14.84 -18.44 -23.58
N ARG A 531 -14.53 -19.72 -23.49
CA ARG A 531 -13.34 -20.33 -24.11
C ARG A 531 -13.34 -20.23 -25.64
N SER A 532 -14.51 -20.10 -26.29
CA SER A 532 -14.66 -20.10 -27.76
C SER A 532 -13.90 -18.94 -28.42
N VAL A 533 -13.75 -17.82 -27.74
CA VAL A 533 -13.02 -16.64 -28.25
C VAL A 533 -11.52 -16.84 -28.21
N ARG A 534 -11.01 -17.67 -27.30
CA ARG A 534 -9.58 -17.96 -27.09
C ARG A 534 -9.08 -19.21 -27.84
N GLY A 535 -10.02 -20.08 -28.27
CA GLY A 535 -9.74 -21.35 -28.95
C GLY A 535 -9.39 -22.48 -27.99
N ASP A 536 -9.01 -23.64 -28.57
CA ASP A 536 -8.74 -24.88 -27.84
C ASP A 536 -7.29 -25.02 -27.36
N GLY A 537 -6.43 -24.05 -27.61
CA GLY A 537 -5.05 -24.01 -27.13
C GLY A 537 -4.96 -23.71 -25.65
N ASP A 538 -3.79 -23.92 -25.06
CA ASP A 538 -3.56 -23.82 -23.61
C ASP A 538 -3.69 -22.41 -23.02
N ASN A 539 -3.65 -21.37 -23.85
CA ASN A 539 -3.67 -19.96 -23.48
C ASN A 539 -2.54 -19.57 -22.53
N LEU A 540 -1.28 -19.91 -22.91
CA LEU A 540 -0.09 -19.58 -22.13
C LEU A 540 0.08 -18.07 -21.99
N PHE A 541 0.48 -17.56 -20.79
CA PHE A 541 0.83 -18.27 -19.55
C PHE A 541 -0.23 -18.09 -18.46
N THR A 542 -1.54 -18.04 -18.77
CA THR A 542 -2.56 -17.96 -17.74
C THR A 542 -2.54 -19.19 -16.83
N ASP A 543 -3.01 -19.04 -15.60
CA ASP A 543 -3.12 -20.09 -14.58
C ASP A 543 -1.82 -20.91 -14.43
N SER A 544 -0.71 -20.17 -14.31
CA SER A 544 0.64 -20.73 -14.33
C SER A 544 1.53 -20.13 -13.26
N VAL A 545 2.60 -20.83 -12.93
CA VAL A 545 3.81 -20.21 -12.39
C VAL A 545 4.84 -20.04 -13.52
N VAL A 546 5.43 -18.86 -13.62
CA VAL A 546 6.59 -18.60 -14.48
C VAL A 546 7.86 -18.43 -13.64
N ALA A 547 8.94 -19.05 -14.06
CA ALA A 547 10.28 -18.84 -13.51
C ALA A 547 11.05 -17.89 -14.42
N LEU A 548 11.49 -16.76 -13.86
CA LEU A 548 12.15 -15.70 -14.61
C LEU A 548 13.52 -15.40 -14.02
N ASP A 549 14.41 -14.91 -14.86
CA ASP A 549 15.63 -14.25 -14.42
C ASP A 549 15.27 -12.84 -13.90
N PRO A 550 15.51 -12.51 -12.63
CA PRO A 550 15.08 -11.23 -12.06
C PRO A 550 15.87 -10.03 -12.60
N ASP A 551 17.03 -10.26 -13.19
CA ASP A 551 17.86 -9.18 -13.71
C ASP A 551 17.41 -8.72 -15.11
N THR A 552 16.82 -9.63 -15.89
CA THR A 552 16.48 -9.41 -17.31
C THR A 552 15.01 -9.62 -17.65
N GLY A 553 14.23 -10.26 -16.77
CA GLY A 553 12.86 -10.69 -17.05
C GLY A 553 12.75 -11.87 -18.01
N GLN A 554 13.88 -12.51 -18.36
CA GLN A 554 13.88 -13.65 -19.29
C GLN A 554 13.21 -14.87 -18.66
N HIS A 555 12.33 -15.51 -19.44
CA HIS A 555 11.66 -16.75 -19.10
C HIS A 555 12.66 -17.92 -19.06
N LYS A 556 12.65 -18.67 -17.94
CA LYS A 556 13.45 -19.89 -17.75
C LYS A 556 12.64 -21.15 -17.97
N TRP A 557 11.49 -21.25 -17.28
CA TRP A 557 10.51 -22.32 -17.41
C TRP A 557 9.16 -21.86 -16.86
N HIS A 558 8.10 -22.62 -17.15
CA HIS A 558 6.77 -22.43 -16.57
C HIS A 558 6.11 -23.79 -16.29
N TYR A 559 5.11 -23.77 -15.42
CA TYR A 559 4.17 -24.87 -15.23
C TYR A 559 2.74 -24.31 -15.19
N GLN A 560 1.85 -24.88 -16.01
CA GLN A 560 0.45 -24.43 -16.08
C GLN A 560 -0.46 -25.39 -15.29
N PHE A 561 -1.14 -24.84 -14.27
CA PHE A 561 -1.99 -25.62 -13.36
C PHE A 561 -3.36 -25.94 -13.98
N THR A 562 -3.93 -25.01 -14.73
CA THR A 562 -5.25 -25.18 -15.38
C THR A 562 -5.17 -24.71 -16.84
N PRO A 563 -4.72 -25.57 -17.79
CA PRO A 563 -4.66 -25.22 -19.21
C PRO A 563 -6.05 -24.92 -19.78
N ASN A 564 -6.18 -23.82 -20.52
CA ASN A 564 -7.43 -23.36 -21.15
C ASN A 564 -8.57 -23.21 -20.13
N ASP A 565 -8.33 -22.54 -19.01
CA ASP A 565 -9.31 -22.41 -17.93
C ASP A 565 -10.61 -21.75 -18.40
N GLY A 566 -11.73 -22.23 -17.90
CA GLY A 566 -13.08 -21.69 -18.12
C GLY A 566 -13.86 -21.51 -16.81
N HIS A 567 -13.14 -21.38 -15.67
CA HIS A 567 -13.71 -21.43 -14.34
C HIS A 567 -13.35 -20.22 -13.48
N ASP A 568 -12.37 -19.39 -13.91
CA ASP A 568 -11.82 -18.32 -13.11
C ASP A 568 -10.96 -18.83 -11.92
N TRP A 569 -10.12 -19.80 -12.21
CA TRP A 569 -9.23 -20.38 -11.20
C TRP A 569 -7.83 -19.81 -11.32
N ASP A 570 -7.71 -18.52 -11.03
CA ASP A 570 -6.39 -17.89 -10.89
C ASP A 570 -5.41 -18.77 -10.12
N SER A 571 -4.28 -19.09 -10.70
CA SER A 571 -3.19 -19.80 -9.99
C SER A 571 -2.23 -18.79 -9.34
N THR A 572 -2.79 -17.82 -8.62
CA THR A 572 -2.01 -16.69 -8.08
C THR A 572 -1.62 -16.85 -6.61
N GLU A 573 -2.02 -17.93 -5.96
CA GLU A 573 -1.65 -18.23 -4.58
C GLU A 573 -0.12 -18.39 -4.45
N ASP A 574 0.36 -18.31 -3.20
CA ASP A 574 1.79 -18.25 -2.90
C ASP A 574 2.58 -19.47 -3.38
N MET A 575 3.73 -19.22 -3.97
CA MET A 575 4.72 -20.22 -4.36
C MET A 575 5.70 -20.46 -3.22
N VAL A 576 5.44 -21.45 -2.36
CA VAL A 576 6.27 -21.72 -1.18
C VAL A 576 7.49 -22.57 -1.56
N LEU A 577 8.70 -22.04 -1.35
CA LEU A 577 9.95 -22.69 -1.74
C LEU A 577 10.56 -23.42 -0.54
N VAL A 578 10.85 -24.73 -0.69
CA VAL A 578 11.34 -25.59 0.39
C VAL A 578 12.48 -26.50 -0.09
N ASP A 579 13.55 -26.55 0.70
CA ASP A 579 14.63 -27.55 0.50
C ASP A 579 14.45 -28.68 1.50
N ARG A 580 14.13 -29.88 1.02
CA ARG A 580 13.92 -31.03 1.90
C ARG A 580 14.19 -32.36 1.20
N MET A 581 14.34 -33.40 2.02
CA MET A 581 14.22 -34.78 1.55
C MET A 581 12.79 -35.01 1.06
N TRP A 582 12.66 -35.47 -0.18
CA TRP A 582 11.40 -35.82 -0.80
C TRP A 582 11.56 -37.14 -1.57
N ARG A 583 10.81 -38.17 -1.16
CA ARG A 583 10.91 -39.54 -1.71
C ARG A 583 12.35 -40.06 -1.82
N GLY A 584 13.13 -39.88 -0.73
CA GLY A 584 14.50 -40.37 -0.60
C GLY A 584 15.57 -39.56 -1.33
N ARG A 585 15.26 -38.40 -1.89
CA ARG A 585 16.20 -37.48 -2.55
C ARG A 585 16.10 -36.06 -1.99
N GLN A 586 17.23 -35.39 -1.82
CA GLN A 586 17.22 -33.95 -1.54
C GLN A 586 16.71 -33.21 -2.76
N ARG A 587 15.67 -32.38 -2.59
CA ARG A 587 15.03 -31.63 -3.67
C ARG A 587 14.82 -30.17 -3.27
N LYS A 588 14.89 -29.30 -4.27
CA LYS A 588 14.44 -27.92 -4.20
C LYS A 588 12.99 -27.87 -4.70
N LEU A 589 12.04 -27.83 -3.76
CA LEU A 589 10.62 -27.91 -4.07
C LEU A 589 9.97 -26.55 -4.16
N LEU A 590 8.97 -26.44 -5.04
CA LEU A 590 7.94 -25.42 -5.03
C LEU A 590 6.62 -26.12 -4.64
N LEU A 591 6.02 -25.66 -3.54
CA LEU A 591 4.75 -26.13 -3.00
C LEU A 591 3.67 -25.10 -3.30
N HIS A 592 2.53 -25.53 -3.83
CA HIS A 592 1.45 -24.64 -4.23
C HIS A 592 0.08 -25.29 -3.99
N GLY A 593 -0.78 -24.62 -3.21
CA GLY A 593 -2.19 -24.93 -3.12
C GLY A 593 -2.96 -24.05 -4.09
N ASP A 594 -3.64 -24.63 -5.06
CA ASP A 594 -4.23 -23.92 -6.18
C ASP A 594 -5.76 -23.78 -6.04
N ARG A 595 -6.33 -22.69 -6.59
CA ARG A 595 -7.79 -22.48 -6.63
C ARG A 595 -8.53 -23.65 -7.23
N ASN A 596 -7.92 -24.39 -8.17
CA ASN A 596 -8.54 -25.58 -8.80
C ASN A 596 -8.69 -26.79 -7.87
N GLY A 597 -8.28 -26.67 -6.60
CA GLY A 597 -8.49 -27.69 -5.57
C GLY A 597 -7.39 -28.73 -5.43
N HIS A 598 -6.27 -28.54 -6.12
CA HIS A 598 -5.12 -29.44 -6.02
C HIS A 598 -3.95 -28.77 -5.30
N PHE A 599 -3.25 -29.59 -4.51
CA PHE A 599 -1.93 -29.27 -3.96
C PHE A 599 -0.85 -29.81 -4.89
N TYR A 600 -0.01 -28.94 -5.41
CA TYR A 600 1.07 -29.25 -6.35
C TYR A 600 2.42 -29.25 -5.67
N VAL A 601 3.29 -30.15 -6.11
CA VAL A 601 4.71 -30.20 -5.75
C VAL A 601 5.50 -30.23 -7.05
N LEU A 602 6.33 -29.20 -7.27
CA LEU A 602 7.23 -29.10 -8.42
C LEU A 602 8.67 -29.12 -7.96
N ASP A 603 9.61 -29.58 -8.82
CA ASP A 603 11.02 -29.27 -8.69
C ASP A 603 11.25 -27.84 -9.20
N ARG A 604 11.57 -26.90 -8.29
CA ARG A 604 11.70 -25.49 -8.67
C ARG A 604 12.91 -25.14 -9.52
N THR A 605 13.84 -26.08 -9.70
CA THR A 605 14.99 -25.87 -10.59
C THR A 605 14.62 -25.97 -12.06
N THR A 606 13.61 -26.80 -12.39
CA THR A 606 13.26 -27.16 -13.76
C THR A 606 11.80 -26.98 -14.11
N GLY A 607 10.92 -26.83 -13.10
CA GLY A 607 9.46 -26.87 -13.28
C GLY A 607 8.90 -28.30 -13.41
N GLU A 608 9.72 -29.35 -13.16
CA GLU A 608 9.28 -30.75 -13.21
C GLU A 608 8.11 -30.98 -12.24
N PHE A 609 6.99 -31.52 -12.76
CA PHE A 609 5.88 -31.96 -11.95
C PHE A 609 6.26 -33.21 -11.15
N LEU A 610 6.13 -33.14 -9.83
CA LEU A 610 6.45 -34.26 -8.95
C LEU A 610 5.20 -34.90 -8.33
N ALA A 611 4.18 -34.10 -8.03
CA ALA A 611 2.89 -34.57 -7.52
C ALA A 611 1.80 -33.49 -7.67
N GLY A 612 0.55 -33.97 -7.83
CA GLY A 612 -0.68 -33.16 -7.74
C GLY A 612 -1.73 -33.98 -7.00
N THR A 613 -2.23 -33.47 -5.87
CA THR A 613 -3.17 -34.22 -5.00
C THR A 613 -4.33 -33.29 -4.64
N PRO A 614 -5.61 -33.74 -4.82
CA PRO A 614 -6.74 -32.93 -4.42
C PRO A 614 -6.78 -32.79 -2.89
N PHE A 615 -6.97 -31.56 -2.40
CA PHE A 615 -7.12 -31.27 -0.96
C PHE A 615 -8.58 -30.97 -0.58
N ILE A 616 -9.48 -30.83 -1.59
CA ILE A 616 -10.93 -30.75 -1.43
C ILE A 616 -11.60 -31.77 -2.35
N HIS A 617 -12.93 -31.92 -2.21
CA HIS A 617 -13.73 -32.59 -3.24
C HIS A 617 -13.68 -31.75 -4.52
N GLN A 618 -13.15 -32.33 -5.59
CA GLN A 618 -13.08 -31.69 -6.91
C GLN A 618 -13.71 -32.60 -7.98
N THR A 619 -14.35 -32.03 -8.97
CA THR A 619 -15.10 -32.80 -9.98
C THR A 619 -14.71 -32.43 -11.42
N TRP A 620 -13.61 -31.71 -11.60
CA TRP A 620 -13.17 -31.25 -12.92
C TRP A 620 -12.01 -32.07 -13.51
N ASN A 621 -11.16 -32.64 -12.67
CA ASN A 621 -9.93 -33.35 -13.08
C ASN A 621 -9.96 -34.83 -12.69
N SER A 622 -9.76 -35.72 -13.65
CA SER A 622 -9.69 -37.17 -13.45
C SER A 622 -8.28 -37.71 -13.13
N GLY A 623 -7.28 -36.80 -13.08
CA GLY A 623 -5.85 -37.13 -12.82
C GLY A 623 -4.91 -36.39 -13.76
N PHE A 624 -3.64 -36.76 -13.70
CA PHE A 624 -2.58 -36.10 -14.46
C PHE A 624 -1.94 -37.05 -15.47
N ASP A 625 -1.43 -36.53 -16.56
CA ASP A 625 -0.56 -37.31 -17.45
C ASP A 625 0.89 -37.41 -16.89
N ALA A 626 1.78 -38.03 -17.64
CA ALA A 626 3.17 -38.25 -17.23
C ALA A 626 3.98 -36.92 -17.10
N LYS A 627 3.49 -35.83 -17.71
CA LYS A 627 4.12 -34.49 -17.61
C LYS A 627 3.44 -33.60 -16.56
N GLY A 628 2.41 -34.13 -15.88
CA GLY A 628 1.66 -33.38 -14.87
C GLY A 628 0.52 -32.54 -15.43
N ARG A 629 0.18 -32.69 -16.72
CA ARG A 629 -0.98 -32.01 -17.28
C ARG A 629 -2.28 -32.60 -16.73
N PRO A 630 -3.22 -31.81 -16.18
CA PRO A 630 -4.51 -32.30 -15.73
C PRO A 630 -5.35 -32.84 -16.89
N ARG A 631 -6.20 -33.85 -16.61
CA ARG A 631 -7.12 -34.44 -17.55
C ARG A 631 -8.55 -34.04 -17.21
N PRO A 632 -9.07 -32.95 -17.85
CA PRO A 632 -10.43 -32.48 -17.56
C PRO A 632 -11.48 -33.56 -17.76
N ILE A 633 -12.45 -33.65 -16.86
CA ILE A 633 -13.61 -34.50 -16.99
C ILE A 633 -14.55 -33.88 -18.04
N PRO A 634 -15.04 -34.66 -19.05
CA PRO A 634 -15.97 -34.12 -20.05
C PRO A 634 -17.20 -33.48 -19.41
N GLY A 635 -17.54 -32.26 -19.81
CA GLY A 635 -18.68 -31.52 -19.28
C GLY A 635 -18.36 -30.70 -18.00
N SER A 636 -17.11 -30.72 -17.48
CA SER A 636 -16.70 -29.87 -16.34
C SER A 636 -16.44 -28.43 -16.75
N ASN A 637 -16.08 -28.19 -18.01
CA ASN A 637 -15.81 -26.84 -18.51
C ASN A 637 -17.10 -26.04 -18.73
N SER A 638 -16.97 -24.73 -18.69
CA SER A 638 -18.04 -23.79 -19.06
C SER A 638 -18.55 -24.03 -20.47
N SER A 639 -19.88 -23.93 -20.69
CA SER A 639 -20.52 -23.96 -21.98
C SER A 639 -21.81 -23.11 -21.97
N ALA A 640 -22.41 -22.86 -23.13
CA ALA A 640 -23.67 -22.11 -23.22
C ALA A 640 -24.83 -22.88 -22.55
N GLU A 641 -24.83 -24.22 -22.59
CA GLU A 641 -25.78 -25.09 -21.91
C GLU A 641 -25.49 -25.21 -20.41
N GLY A 642 -24.29 -24.83 -19.96
CA GLY A 642 -23.77 -24.98 -18.63
C GLY A 642 -23.02 -26.30 -18.40
N SER A 643 -22.09 -26.31 -17.46
CA SER A 643 -21.45 -27.53 -16.97
C SER A 643 -22.41 -28.37 -16.11
N PHE A 644 -22.04 -29.57 -15.71
CA PHE A 644 -22.61 -30.17 -14.51
C PHE A 644 -22.16 -29.40 -13.24
N LEU A 645 -22.59 -29.79 -12.05
CA LEU A 645 -22.11 -29.15 -10.79
C LEU A 645 -20.63 -29.42 -10.60
N VAL A 646 -19.82 -28.39 -10.74
CA VAL A 646 -18.35 -28.46 -10.64
C VAL A 646 -17.87 -27.89 -9.33
N TYR A 647 -16.95 -28.57 -8.69
CA TYR A 647 -16.16 -28.12 -7.54
C TYR A 647 -14.72 -27.90 -7.97
N PRO A 648 -14.10 -26.79 -7.52
CA PRO A 648 -14.62 -25.67 -6.71
C PRO A 648 -15.43 -24.64 -7.50
N THR A 649 -15.91 -23.60 -6.79
CA THR A 649 -16.52 -22.38 -7.37
C THR A 649 -15.46 -21.47 -8.02
N PRO A 650 -15.80 -20.34 -8.69
CA PRO A 650 -14.85 -19.35 -9.18
C PRO A 650 -13.97 -18.76 -8.07
N GLY A 651 -14.49 -18.63 -6.84
CA GLY A 651 -13.68 -18.20 -5.69
C GLY A 651 -12.57 -19.18 -5.27
N GLY A 652 -12.55 -20.36 -5.89
CA GLY A 652 -11.52 -21.39 -5.69
C GLY A 652 -11.66 -22.23 -4.42
N ALA A 653 -10.80 -23.22 -4.34
CA ALA A 653 -10.61 -24.06 -3.16
C ALA A 653 -9.76 -23.36 -2.09
N THR A 654 -8.95 -22.43 -2.49
CA THR A 654 -8.17 -21.46 -1.68
C THR A 654 -8.11 -20.17 -2.48
N ASN A 655 -7.57 -19.07 -1.90
CA ASN A 655 -7.46 -17.80 -2.57
C ASN A 655 -6.24 -17.03 -2.02
N PHE A 656 -6.26 -15.70 -1.99
CA PHE A 656 -5.14 -14.82 -1.62
C PHE A 656 -4.65 -14.93 -0.17
N GLY A 657 -5.31 -15.68 0.69
CA GLY A 657 -4.86 -15.90 2.06
C GLY A 657 -3.56 -16.70 2.10
N ALA A 658 -2.52 -16.17 2.75
CA ALA A 658 -1.20 -16.78 2.78
C ALA A 658 -1.25 -18.21 3.34
N PRO A 659 -0.75 -19.23 2.63
CA PRO A 659 -0.41 -20.51 3.22
C PRO A 659 0.83 -20.36 4.11
N SER A 660 1.14 -21.41 4.88
CA SER A 660 2.37 -21.43 5.68
C SER A 660 3.04 -22.80 5.61
N TYR A 661 4.38 -22.80 5.66
CA TYR A 661 5.15 -24.05 5.79
C TYR A 661 6.01 -24.01 7.05
N SER A 662 5.87 -25.01 7.91
CA SER A 662 6.72 -25.17 9.09
C SER A 662 7.74 -26.27 8.89
N ALA A 663 9.02 -25.96 8.87
CA ALA A 663 10.09 -26.94 8.89
C ALA A 663 10.10 -27.80 10.16
N MET A 664 9.54 -27.29 11.26
CA MET A 664 9.45 -28.00 12.54
C MET A 664 8.46 -29.17 12.51
N THR A 665 7.31 -28.99 11.86
CA THR A 665 6.30 -30.05 11.70
C THR A 665 6.44 -30.79 10.36
N GLY A 666 7.11 -30.18 9.37
CA GLY A 666 7.20 -30.68 8.02
C GLY A 666 5.90 -30.50 7.21
N LEU A 667 4.91 -29.78 7.74
CA LEU A 667 3.57 -29.65 7.17
C LEU A 667 3.39 -28.31 6.41
N PHE A 668 2.57 -28.36 5.38
CA PHE A 668 2.05 -27.24 4.65
C PHE A 668 0.62 -26.94 5.12
N TYR A 669 0.34 -25.70 5.48
CA TYR A 669 -0.95 -25.24 5.99
C TYR A 669 -1.59 -24.28 5.01
N LEU A 670 -2.89 -24.45 4.76
CA LEU A 670 -3.67 -23.54 3.94
C LEU A 670 -5.12 -23.42 4.43
N GLU A 671 -5.73 -22.32 4.11
CA GLU A 671 -7.19 -22.19 4.15
C GLU A 671 -7.84 -22.96 3.01
N TYR A 672 -9.09 -23.39 3.19
CA TYR A 672 -9.83 -23.97 2.07
C TYR A 672 -11.32 -23.60 2.12
N SER A 673 -11.92 -23.61 0.91
CA SER A 673 -13.35 -23.54 0.69
C SER A 673 -13.77 -24.70 -0.23
N GLU A 674 -14.82 -25.40 0.15
CA GLU A 674 -15.35 -26.54 -0.60
C GLU A 674 -16.82 -26.26 -0.93
N ALA A 675 -17.04 -25.69 -2.12
CA ALA A 675 -18.35 -25.39 -2.66
C ALA A 675 -18.32 -25.57 -4.19
N GLY A 676 -19.45 -25.91 -4.78
CA GLY A 676 -19.57 -26.13 -6.23
C GLY A 676 -20.51 -25.12 -6.90
N THR A 677 -20.37 -24.98 -8.22
CA THR A 677 -21.24 -24.16 -9.08
C THR A 677 -21.41 -24.78 -10.45
N VAL A 678 -22.37 -24.27 -11.23
CA VAL A 678 -22.54 -24.56 -12.66
C VAL A 678 -21.93 -23.41 -13.45
N TYR A 679 -20.95 -23.71 -14.30
CA TYR A 679 -20.27 -22.74 -15.14
C TYR A 679 -20.99 -22.57 -16.48
N ILE A 680 -21.45 -21.38 -16.77
CA ILE A 680 -22.22 -21.03 -17.97
C ILE A 680 -21.46 -19.93 -18.70
N SER A 681 -21.18 -20.16 -19.98
CA SER A 681 -20.61 -19.14 -20.86
C SER A 681 -21.66 -18.39 -21.65
N ALA A 682 -21.35 -17.13 -21.98
CA ALA A 682 -22.15 -16.33 -22.91
C ALA A 682 -21.21 -15.47 -23.76
N PRO A 683 -21.51 -15.29 -25.07
CA PRO A 683 -20.71 -14.42 -25.91
C PRO A 683 -20.67 -12.99 -25.38
N GLN A 684 -19.47 -12.43 -25.31
CA GLN A 684 -19.27 -11.04 -24.93
C GLN A 684 -18.22 -10.40 -25.86
N VAL A 685 -18.41 -9.13 -26.21
CA VAL A 685 -17.44 -8.36 -27.00
C VAL A 685 -16.59 -7.55 -26.03
N PRO A 686 -15.24 -7.65 -26.12
CA PRO A 686 -14.37 -6.90 -25.25
C PRO A 686 -14.53 -5.38 -25.43
N GLN A 687 -14.58 -4.65 -24.34
CA GLN A 687 -14.66 -3.20 -24.32
C GLN A 687 -13.62 -2.63 -23.33
N LYS A 688 -12.94 -1.57 -23.74
CA LYS A 688 -11.92 -0.92 -22.89
C LYS A 688 -12.52 -0.55 -21.52
N GLY A 689 -11.87 -0.96 -20.43
CA GLY A 689 -12.27 -0.64 -19.06
C GLY A 689 -13.60 -1.25 -18.62
N ARG A 690 -14.04 -2.33 -19.26
CA ARG A 690 -15.20 -3.12 -18.87
C ARG A 690 -14.78 -4.55 -18.60
N GLU A 691 -15.43 -5.17 -17.63
CA GLU A 691 -15.24 -6.61 -17.36
C GLU A 691 -15.56 -7.44 -18.60
N TYR A 692 -14.68 -8.38 -18.88
CA TYR A 692 -14.78 -9.30 -20.02
C TYR A 692 -14.83 -10.72 -19.49
N LEU A 693 -15.96 -11.04 -18.83
CA LEU A 693 -16.15 -12.30 -18.12
C LEU A 693 -16.60 -13.43 -19.06
N GLY A 694 -17.37 -13.09 -20.09
CA GLY A 694 -17.99 -14.10 -20.97
C GLY A 694 -18.97 -15.01 -20.23
N GLN A 695 -19.53 -14.54 -19.09
CA GLN A 695 -20.34 -15.33 -18.18
C GLN A 695 -21.84 -15.27 -18.54
N GLY A 696 -22.49 -16.43 -18.55
CA GLY A 696 -23.91 -16.55 -18.68
C GLY A 696 -24.66 -16.41 -17.34
N PRO A 697 -26.00 -16.34 -17.35
CA PRO A 697 -26.82 -16.17 -16.16
C PRO A 697 -26.69 -17.38 -15.22
N ALA A 698 -26.55 -17.12 -13.92
CA ALA A 698 -26.51 -18.17 -12.91
C ALA A 698 -27.79 -19.05 -12.95
N ARG A 699 -27.62 -20.35 -12.68
CA ARG A 699 -28.72 -21.32 -12.59
C ARG A 699 -28.84 -21.88 -11.18
N PRO A 700 -30.06 -22.35 -10.75
CA PRO A 700 -30.21 -23.07 -9.48
C PRO A 700 -29.30 -24.29 -9.42
N LEU A 701 -28.67 -24.48 -8.26
CA LEU A 701 -27.77 -25.58 -8.00
C LEU A 701 -28.60 -26.81 -7.55
N SER A 702 -28.37 -27.95 -8.18
CA SER A 702 -28.90 -29.26 -7.74
C SER A 702 -27.71 -30.14 -7.35
N ARG A 703 -27.54 -30.40 -6.04
CA ARG A 703 -26.51 -31.30 -5.53
C ARG A 703 -26.99 -32.75 -5.63
N GLY A 704 -26.11 -33.61 -6.12
CA GLY A 704 -26.29 -35.06 -6.06
C GLY A 704 -26.11 -35.60 -4.63
N PRO A 705 -26.42 -36.87 -4.39
CA PRO A 705 -26.34 -37.48 -3.06
C PRO A 705 -24.90 -37.59 -2.52
N ASN A 706 -23.88 -37.53 -3.40
CA ASN A 706 -22.47 -37.64 -3.05
C ASN A 706 -21.77 -36.28 -3.02
N ASP A 707 -22.45 -35.19 -3.38
CA ASP A 707 -21.87 -33.86 -3.39
C ASP A 707 -21.84 -33.28 -1.97
N PRO A 708 -20.67 -32.84 -1.47
CA PRO A 708 -20.57 -32.26 -0.13
C PRO A 708 -21.40 -30.98 0.02
N ALA A 709 -21.92 -30.75 1.20
CA ALA A 709 -22.45 -29.45 1.56
C ALA A 709 -21.30 -28.42 1.57
N PRO A 710 -21.56 -27.14 1.19
CA PRO A 710 -20.55 -26.11 1.29
C PRO A 710 -19.94 -26.05 2.69
N ASN A 711 -18.62 -26.04 2.74
CA ASN A 711 -17.86 -25.96 3.99
C ASN A 711 -16.52 -25.25 3.74
N ALA A 712 -15.89 -24.80 4.81
CA ALA A 712 -14.61 -24.14 4.77
C ALA A 712 -13.81 -24.44 6.04
N GLY A 713 -12.51 -24.22 5.99
CA GLY A 713 -11.66 -24.47 7.15
C GLY A 713 -10.18 -24.25 6.87
N ILE A 714 -9.38 -24.89 7.70
CA ILE A 714 -7.92 -24.86 7.62
C ILE A 714 -7.43 -26.29 7.60
N LYS A 715 -6.53 -26.62 6.66
CA LYS A 715 -5.93 -27.96 6.55
C LYS A 715 -4.43 -27.90 6.72
N ALA A 716 -3.88 -28.98 7.28
CA ALA A 716 -2.47 -29.30 7.18
C ALA A 716 -2.27 -30.44 6.21
N LEU A 717 -1.39 -30.24 5.25
CA LEU A 717 -1.03 -31.24 4.25
C LEU A 717 0.40 -31.74 4.49
N ASP A 718 0.60 -33.04 4.31
CA ASP A 718 1.96 -33.59 4.20
C ASP A 718 2.47 -33.36 2.78
N PRO A 719 3.52 -32.56 2.57
CA PRO A 719 4.03 -32.28 1.24
C PRO A 719 4.49 -33.52 0.44
N GLU A 720 4.92 -34.56 1.10
CA GLU A 720 5.42 -35.78 0.43
C GLU A 720 4.31 -36.62 -0.19
N THR A 721 3.16 -36.68 0.51
CA THR A 721 2.02 -37.50 0.10
C THR A 721 0.86 -36.70 -0.46
N GLY A 722 0.84 -35.38 -0.22
CA GLY A 722 -0.28 -34.48 -0.53
C GLY A 722 -1.51 -34.70 0.34
N LYS A 723 -1.46 -35.64 1.32
CA LYS A 723 -2.62 -36.02 2.14
C LYS A 723 -2.85 -35.02 3.27
N THR A 724 -4.13 -34.81 3.57
CA THR A 724 -4.56 -34.06 4.77
C THR A 724 -4.17 -34.82 6.01
N VAL A 725 -3.37 -34.18 6.89
CA VAL A 725 -2.98 -34.68 8.20
C VAL A 725 -4.05 -34.35 9.24
N TRP A 726 -4.56 -33.11 9.20
CA TRP A 726 -5.69 -32.69 10.01
C TRP A 726 -6.50 -31.60 9.28
N ASP A 727 -7.75 -31.43 9.69
CA ASP A 727 -8.76 -30.53 9.12
C ASP A 727 -9.53 -29.85 10.24
N PHE A 728 -9.40 -28.52 10.35
CA PHE A 728 -10.14 -27.69 11.30
C PHE A 728 -11.28 -26.97 10.56
N LYS A 729 -12.51 -27.39 10.81
CA LYS A 729 -13.72 -26.81 10.18
C LYS A 729 -14.08 -25.47 10.79
N LEU A 730 -14.40 -24.49 9.93
CA LEU A 730 -15.02 -23.25 10.33
C LEU A 730 -16.56 -23.36 10.34
N PHE A 731 -17.21 -22.38 10.95
CA PHE A 731 -18.67 -22.25 10.87
C PHE A 731 -19.12 -22.12 9.42
N GLN A 732 -20.27 -22.70 9.09
CA GLN A 732 -20.81 -22.67 7.73
C GLN A 732 -20.98 -21.22 7.22
N GLY A 733 -20.38 -20.92 6.07
CA GLY A 733 -20.38 -19.60 5.46
C GLY A 733 -19.25 -18.68 5.91
N SER A 734 -18.43 -19.09 6.91
CA SER A 734 -17.17 -18.39 7.22
C SER A 734 -16.05 -18.91 6.33
N LEU A 735 -15.07 -18.06 6.03
CA LEU A 735 -13.83 -18.41 5.32
C LEU A 735 -12.64 -17.98 6.19
N ALA A 736 -11.54 -18.71 6.12
CA ALA A 736 -10.25 -18.24 6.65
C ALA A 736 -9.62 -17.23 5.69
N ASN A 737 -8.67 -16.43 6.19
CA ASN A 737 -7.90 -15.48 5.38
C ASN A 737 -6.42 -15.58 5.74
N GLY A 738 -5.84 -16.71 5.38
CA GLY A 738 -4.44 -17.04 5.57
C GLY A 738 -4.05 -17.49 6.98
N VAL A 739 -2.88 -18.11 7.05
CA VAL A 739 -2.36 -18.77 8.24
C VAL A 739 -0.88 -18.40 8.46
N LEU A 740 -0.43 -18.43 9.72
CA LEU A 740 0.95 -18.18 10.14
C LEU A 740 1.39 -19.26 11.12
N ALA A 741 2.37 -20.07 10.75
CA ALA A 741 3.00 -21.01 11.68
C ALA A 741 4.18 -20.36 12.43
N THR A 742 4.40 -20.75 13.67
CA THR A 742 5.49 -20.22 14.51
C THR A 742 6.35 -21.35 15.10
N ALA A 743 7.60 -21.01 15.44
CA ALA A 743 8.49 -21.95 16.14
C ALA A 743 7.99 -22.35 17.53
N GLY A 744 7.01 -21.64 18.09
CA GLY A 744 6.31 -22.03 19.32
C GLY A 744 5.35 -23.19 19.15
N GLY A 745 5.17 -23.72 17.93
CA GLY A 745 4.26 -24.84 17.64
C GLY A 745 2.80 -24.41 17.48
N ILE A 746 2.55 -23.13 17.24
CA ILE A 746 1.21 -22.57 17.03
C ILE A 746 1.01 -22.27 15.55
N LEU A 747 -0.19 -22.55 15.04
CA LEU A 747 -0.72 -22.02 13.80
C LEU A 747 -1.75 -20.95 14.14
N PHE A 748 -1.45 -19.70 13.79
CA PHE A 748 -2.42 -18.61 13.85
C PHE A 748 -3.18 -18.50 12.53
N ALA A 749 -4.46 -18.17 12.63
CA ALA A 749 -5.35 -17.97 11.50
C ALA A 749 -6.35 -16.83 11.81
N SER A 750 -7.03 -16.37 10.79
CA SER A 750 -8.16 -15.46 10.92
C SER A 750 -9.37 -15.98 10.14
N SER A 751 -10.57 -15.57 10.53
CA SER A 751 -11.79 -15.94 9.82
C SER A 751 -12.69 -14.74 9.53
N ARG A 752 -13.47 -14.80 8.47
CA ARG A 752 -14.36 -13.70 8.05
C ARG A 752 -15.46 -13.38 9.06
N ASP A 753 -15.78 -14.30 9.96
CA ASP A 753 -16.71 -14.04 11.06
C ASP A 753 -16.07 -13.29 12.24
N GLY A 754 -14.82 -12.82 12.07
CA GLY A 754 -14.14 -11.90 12.98
C GLY A 754 -13.26 -12.55 14.04
N ASN A 755 -12.96 -13.85 13.94
CA ASN A 755 -12.11 -14.53 14.91
C ASN A 755 -10.64 -14.53 14.50
N VAL A 756 -9.76 -14.22 15.45
CA VAL A 756 -8.35 -14.64 15.44
C VAL A 756 -8.28 -16.00 16.15
N ILE A 757 -7.68 -16.98 15.50
CA ILE A 757 -7.68 -18.36 15.95
C ILE A 757 -6.25 -18.84 16.17
N ALA A 758 -5.99 -19.59 17.23
CA ALA A 758 -4.74 -20.31 17.46
C ALA A 758 -5.00 -21.81 17.57
N LEU A 759 -4.29 -22.57 16.75
CA LEU A 759 -4.34 -24.02 16.70
C LEU A 759 -2.98 -24.61 17.05
N ASP A 760 -2.94 -25.80 17.61
CA ASP A 760 -1.72 -26.61 17.66
C ASP A 760 -1.30 -26.98 16.24
N ALA A 761 -0.13 -26.54 15.81
CA ALA A 761 0.33 -26.68 14.43
C ALA A 761 0.45 -28.15 14.00
N LYS A 762 0.78 -29.08 14.92
CA LYS A 762 0.97 -30.51 14.61
C LYS A 762 -0.35 -31.28 14.49
N THR A 763 -1.36 -30.90 15.27
CA THR A 763 -2.58 -31.71 15.45
C THR A 763 -3.87 -31.02 14.99
N GLY A 764 -3.83 -29.71 14.72
CA GLY A 764 -5.02 -28.90 14.40
C GLY A 764 -5.94 -28.67 15.61
N LYS A 765 -5.52 -29.09 16.84
CA LYS A 765 -6.33 -28.88 18.03
C LYS A 765 -6.51 -27.41 18.32
N TYR A 766 -7.77 -26.99 18.57
CA TYR A 766 -8.09 -25.66 19.06
C TYR A 766 -7.39 -25.37 20.40
N LEU A 767 -6.78 -24.16 20.49
CA LEU A 767 -6.09 -23.69 21.69
C LEU A 767 -6.67 -22.39 22.23
N TRP A 768 -7.00 -21.43 21.34
CA TRP A 768 -7.45 -20.11 21.73
C TRP A 768 -8.11 -19.38 20.54
N HIS A 769 -9.00 -18.46 20.85
CA HIS A 769 -9.50 -17.48 19.89
C HIS A 769 -9.80 -16.12 20.54
N TYR A 770 -9.90 -15.11 19.70
CA TYR A 770 -10.34 -13.78 20.09
C TYR A 770 -11.28 -13.20 19.03
N GLN A 771 -12.49 -12.78 19.47
CA GLN A 771 -13.45 -12.14 18.59
C GLN A 771 -13.10 -10.65 18.46
N THR A 772 -12.77 -10.21 17.25
CA THR A 772 -12.53 -8.80 16.91
C THR A 772 -13.83 -8.10 16.52
N SER A 773 -13.77 -6.80 16.28
CA SER A 773 -14.92 -5.99 15.86
C SER A 773 -15.20 -6.00 14.36
N GLY A 774 -14.40 -6.70 13.56
CA GLY A 774 -14.47 -6.59 12.10
C GLY A 774 -14.24 -7.90 11.36
N ASN A 775 -14.63 -7.91 10.10
CA ASN A 775 -14.33 -8.98 9.16
C ASN A 775 -12.82 -9.00 8.87
N HIS A 776 -12.21 -10.17 8.93
CA HIS A 776 -10.80 -10.33 8.58
C HIS A 776 -10.64 -10.55 7.06
N ALA A 777 -9.65 -9.87 6.49
CA ALA A 777 -9.25 -10.04 5.10
C ALA A 777 -7.71 -10.06 4.93
N ALA A 778 -6.95 -10.13 6.03
CA ALA A 778 -5.49 -10.15 6.02
C ALA A 778 -4.93 -11.31 6.82
N SER A 779 -3.82 -11.87 6.35
CA SER A 779 -3.08 -12.94 7.05
C SER A 779 -2.33 -12.39 8.27
N PRO A 780 -2.19 -13.17 9.36
CA PRO A 780 -1.44 -12.77 10.55
C PRO A 780 0.06 -12.65 10.25
N ILE A 781 0.75 -11.75 10.97
CA ILE A 781 2.22 -11.69 11.04
C ILE A 781 2.71 -11.83 12.48
N SER A 782 4.01 -12.14 12.67
CA SER A 782 4.63 -12.18 13.99
C SER A 782 5.90 -11.32 14.02
N TYR A 783 6.09 -10.60 15.12
CA TYR A 783 7.27 -9.76 15.36
C TYR A 783 7.61 -9.73 16.86
N ALA A 784 8.73 -9.09 17.22
CA ALA A 784 9.07 -8.92 18.64
C ALA A 784 9.61 -7.53 18.95
N ILE A 785 9.29 -7.02 20.13
CA ILE A 785 9.85 -5.79 20.68
C ILE A 785 10.43 -6.08 22.07
N ASN A 786 11.69 -5.75 22.27
CA ASN A 786 12.41 -6.00 23.53
C ASN A 786 12.30 -7.47 24.00
N GLY A 787 12.41 -8.43 23.06
CA GLY A 787 12.31 -9.86 23.33
C GLY A 787 10.88 -10.38 23.51
N ARG A 788 9.87 -9.54 23.50
CA ARG A 788 8.46 -9.93 23.65
C ARG A 788 7.83 -10.15 22.27
N GLN A 789 7.23 -11.31 22.06
CA GLN A 789 6.56 -11.69 20.81
C GLN A 789 5.16 -11.09 20.71
N TYR A 790 4.81 -10.67 19.51
CA TYR A 790 3.50 -10.16 19.12
C TYR A 790 2.97 -10.89 17.89
N ILE A 791 1.65 -10.97 17.78
CA ILE A 791 0.91 -11.41 16.59
C ILE A 791 0.05 -10.24 16.16
N ALA A 792 0.15 -9.83 14.90
CA ALA A 792 -0.64 -8.70 14.37
C ALA A 792 -1.38 -9.06 13.08
N LEU A 793 -2.56 -8.48 12.90
CA LEU A 793 -3.39 -8.59 11.70
C LEU A 793 -4.43 -7.47 11.66
N THR A 794 -4.99 -7.23 10.49
CA THR A 794 -6.11 -6.29 10.31
C THR A 794 -7.46 -7.01 10.39
N ALA A 795 -8.44 -6.35 11.02
CA ALA A 795 -9.83 -6.75 11.07
C ALA A 795 -10.71 -5.53 10.72
N GLY A 796 -11.40 -5.59 9.58
CA GLY A 796 -12.04 -4.39 9.02
C GLY A 796 -10.99 -3.31 8.74
N ASN A 797 -11.15 -2.14 9.35
CA ASN A 797 -10.22 -1.02 9.26
C ASN A 797 -9.44 -0.80 10.56
N VAL A 798 -9.25 -1.83 11.36
CA VAL A 798 -8.50 -1.81 12.61
C VAL A 798 -7.38 -2.84 12.59
N LEU A 799 -6.17 -2.40 12.87
CA LEU A 799 -5.02 -3.25 13.08
C LEU A 799 -4.95 -3.62 14.57
N TYR A 800 -4.90 -4.90 14.85
CA TYR A 800 -4.76 -5.47 16.20
C TYR A 800 -3.35 -6.03 16.37
N SER A 801 -2.83 -5.94 17.59
CA SER A 801 -1.61 -6.63 18.00
C SER A 801 -1.84 -7.33 19.34
N PHE A 802 -1.50 -8.60 19.38
CA PHE A 802 -1.70 -9.49 20.54
C PHE A 802 -0.35 -9.90 21.13
N THR A 803 -0.30 -10.08 22.45
CA THR A 803 0.90 -10.54 23.14
C THR A 803 0.53 -11.21 24.48
N LEU A 804 1.47 -11.95 25.06
CA LEU A 804 1.29 -12.50 26.40
C LEU A 804 1.31 -11.38 27.46
N PRO A 805 0.69 -11.56 28.64
CA PRO A 805 0.83 -10.64 29.78
C PRO A 805 2.30 -10.45 30.18
N GLN A 806 2.61 -9.32 30.83
CA GLN A 806 3.91 -9.11 31.50
C GLN A 806 3.95 -9.86 32.79
#